data_6c8ae4398cae821b26a353c1d8edad9a
#
_entry.id   6c8ae4398cae821b26a353c1d8edad9a
#
_cell.length_a   1.000
_cell.length_b   1.000
_cell.length_c   1.000
_cell.angle_alpha   90.00
_cell.angle_beta   90.00
_cell.angle_gamma   90.00
#
_symmetry.space_group_name_H-M   'P 1'
#
loop_
_entity.id
_entity.type
_entity.pdbx_description
1 polymer ?
#
loop_
_entity_poly.entity_id
_entity_poly.type
_entity_poly.pdbx_seq_one_letter_code
_entity_poly.pdbx_strand_id
1 'polypeptide(L)'
;MPPKNKETGKSKESVTAESSAEDFEKLGVFYLGRPYDMATKQAKPGWMLYDSKDLVTHAVCVGMTGSGKTGLCLALLEEAAIDGIPAIIIDPKGDLGNLMLTFPGLKGEDFQPWINEDDARKKGLAPADYAKAQAELWAKGLAGWQQDGARIQRLRDAAEVAIYTPGSNAGLPVSILKSFAAPAADVREDTELLRERISTTVTSLLGLLGIEADPIQSREHILLSTILDQTWKKEEDLDLAGLIHAIQSPPVSKIGVLEMESFFPSKDRFALAMKLNNLLAAPGFQTWLEGEALDIQSLLYTPTGKPRHAIFSIAHLNDAERMFFVTLLLSQMVGWMRAQSGTTSLRALLYMDEIFGYFPPVANPPSKLPLLTLLKQARAFGLGVVLATQNPVDLDYKGLANTGTWFIGRLQTERDKARVLEGLEGASVGAGQKFDRARMEQTLAGLGNRIFLMNNVHEDEPVVFETRWCLSYLRGPLTRTQIKTLMEPRRTEQRGLRTETSHSALSPQHPALKSRPMLPPDVPQQFVPVRGSKPDGSDLVYAPMLLGSSQIRFFDSKSGIDSIQDVAVMATITDSPIAVDWDRATMVDLAMADLEQNPEEGAPFLVLPAGAGKAKSYADWNRDFGGWLFRTQKVELFRSPSTKAVSKPGESERDFRVRLQQ
;
A
#
# COMPACT_ATOMS: atom_id res chain seq x y z
N MET A 1 27.66 -53.14 16.61
CA MET A 1 28.25 -51.81 16.78
C MET A 1 29.53 -51.74 16.03
N PRO A 2 29.65 -51.01 14.90
CA PRO A 2 30.90 -50.63 14.29
C PRO A 2 31.35 -49.26 14.80
N PRO A 3 32.64 -48.94 14.78
CA PRO A 3 33.21 -47.77 15.44
C PRO A 3 32.95 -46.47 14.68
N LYS A 4 32.73 -45.37 15.43
CA LYS A 4 32.62 -44.01 14.93
C LYS A 4 33.96 -43.54 14.40
N ASN A 5 34.01 -43.23 13.10
CA ASN A 5 35.10 -42.46 12.51
C ASN A 5 34.98 -41.00 13.01
N LYS A 6 36.02 -40.56 13.68
CA LYS A 6 36.29 -39.13 13.92
C LYS A 6 36.80 -38.51 12.64
N GLU A 7 35.96 -37.72 12.00
CA GLU A 7 36.46 -36.78 11.00
C GLU A 7 37.21 -35.64 11.69
N THR A 8 38.47 -35.61 11.40
CA THR A 8 39.44 -34.61 11.83
C THR A 8 39.06 -33.25 11.27
N GLY A 9 38.90 -32.27 12.18
CA GLY A 9 38.71 -30.86 11.85
C GLY A 9 39.83 -30.38 10.92
N LYS A 10 39.45 -29.91 9.74
CA LYS A 10 40.34 -29.12 8.88
C LYS A 10 40.46 -27.73 9.52
N SER A 11 41.62 -27.46 10.10
CA SER A 11 42.10 -26.13 10.43
C SER A 11 42.01 -25.25 9.18
N LYS A 12 41.24 -24.16 9.24
CA LYS A 12 41.26 -23.09 8.23
C LYS A 12 42.67 -22.49 8.26
N GLU A 13 43.48 -22.83 7.23
CA GLU A 13 44.75 -22.17 6.99
C GLU A 13 44.55 -20.68 6.82
N SER A 14 45.34 -19.90 7.54
CA SER A 14 45.47 -18.46 7.38
C SER A 14 45.98 -18.17 5.94
N VAL A 15 45.11 -17.66 5.09
CA VAL A 15 45.47 -17.22 3.73
C VAL A 15 46.39 -16.00 3.84
N THR A 16 47.66 -16.21 3.62
CA THR A 16 48.67 -15.17 3.48
C THR A 16 48.61 -14.57 2.07
N ALA A 17 48.43 -13.24 2.03
CA ALA A 17 48.77 -12.25 0.97
C ALA A 17 48.89 -12.76 -0.48
N GLU A 18 47.81 -12.69 -1.20
CA GLU A 18 47.52 -12.37 -2.59
C GLU A 18 46.16 -12.95 -2.96
N SER A 19 45.12 -12.51 -2.21
CA SER A 19 43.75 -12.85 -2.54
C SER A 19 43.33 -12.03 -3.77
N SER A 20 42.97 -12.71 -4.84
CA SER A 20 42.45 -12.11 -6.08
C SER A 20 40.98 -11.75 -5.94
N ALA A 21 40.46 -10.90 -6.81
CA ALA A 21 39.02 -10.59 -6.88
C ALA A 21 38.16 -11.86 -7.03
N GLU A 22 38.69 -12.93 -7.60
CA GLU A 22 38.04 -14.24 -7.76
C GLU A 22 37.68 -14.91 -6.41
N ASP A 23 38.33 -14.53 -5.31
CA ASP A 23 38.11 -15.15 -4.00
C ASP A 23 36.77 -14.73 -3.37
N PHE A 24 36.28 -13.54 -3.70
CA PHE A 24 34.98 -13.07 -3.18
C PHE A 24 33.83 -13.13 -4.19
N GLU A 25 34.08 -13.47 -5.44
CA GLU A 25 33.07 -13.62 -6.49
C GLU A 25 32.47 -15.04 -6.52
N LYS A 26 32.15 -15.58 -5.35
CA LYS A 26 31.56 -16.92 -5.21
C LYS A 26 30.07 -16.77 -4.85
N LEU A 27 29.21 -17.50 -5.54
CA LEU A 27 27.77 -17.54 -5.24
C LEU A 27 27.54 -17.95 -3.78
N GLY A 28 26.69 -17.20 -3.10
CA GLY A 28 26.36 -17.42 -1.70
C GLY A 28 27.33 -16.78 -0.70
N VAL A 29 28.32 -16.02 -1.17
CA VAL A 29 29.31 -15.35 -0.32
C VAL A 29 29.27 -13.85 -0.56
N PHE A 30 28.89 -13.10 0.46
CA PHE A 30 28.80 -11.64 0.42
C PHE A 30 30.09 -10.99 0.87
N TYR A 31 30.70 -10.19 0.02
CA TYR A 31 31.87 -9.40 0.34
C TYR A 31 31.47 -8.10 1.04
N LEU A 32 31.64 -8.04 2.37
CA LEU A 32 31.22 -6.90 3.17
C LEU A 32 32.34 -5.93 3.54
N GLY A 33 33.60 -6.35 3.48
CA GLY A 33 34.70 -5.49 3.86
C GLY A 33 36.01 -6.23 4.18
N ARG A 34 36.76 -5.71 5.15
CA ARG A 34 38.03 -6.31 5.64
C ARG A 34 38.01 -6.41 7.16
N PRO A 35 38.61 -7.49 7.75
CA PRO A 35 38.79 -7.54 9.18
C PRO A 35 39.54 -6.30 9.70
N TYR A 36 39.22 -5.83 10.88
CA TYR A 36 39.78 -4.62 11.46
C TYR A 36 40.42 -4.90 12.82
N ASP A 37 41.59 -4.33 13.08
CA ASP A 37 42.28 -4.46 14.35
C ASP A 37 41.98 -3.22 15.22
N MET A 38 41.31 -3.45 16.33
CA MET A 38 40.95 -2.38 17.27
C MET A 38 42.16 -1.79 18.01
N ALA A 39 43.24 -2.55 18.21
CA ALA A 39 44.43 -2.10 18.91
C ALA A 39 45.31 -1.18 18.04
N THR A 40 45.54 -1.59 16.80
CA THR A 40 46.34 -0.84 15.82
C THR A 40 45.53 0.22 15.05
N LYS A 41 44.19 0.11 15.13
CA LYS A 41 43.24 0.94 14.36
C LYS A 41 43.45 0.88 12.86
N GLN A 42 43.71 -0.31 12.33
CA GLN A 42 43.95 -0.55 10.91
C GLN A 42 43.19 -1.77 10.38
N ALA A 43 42.82 -1.72 9.11
CA ALA A 43 42.31 -2.91 8.44
C ALA A 43 43.41 -3.99 8.34
N LYS A 44 43.04 -5.23 8.62
CA LYS A 44 43.92 -6.41 8.45
C LYS A 44 43.87 -6.91 7.00
N PRO A 45 44.90 -7.59 6.54
CA PRO A 45 44.84 -8.34 5.29
C PRO A 45 43.71 -9.38 5.28
N GLY A 46 43.16 -9.65 4.10
CA GLY A 46 42.07 -10.59 3.92
C GLY A 46 40.71 -9.91 3.70
N TRP A 47 39.69 -10.73 3.51
CA TRP A 47 38.32 -10.30 3.19
C TRP A 47 37.38 -10.62 4.34
N MET A 48 36.45 -9.73 4.61
CA MET A 48 35.29 -10.02 5.42
C MET A 48 34.20 -10.58 4.53
N LEU A 49 34.09 -11.89 4.53
CA LEU A 49 33.11 -12.65 3.75
C LEU A 49 32.02 -13.15 4.67
N TYR A 50 30.78 -12.99 4.22
CA TYR A 50 29.58 -13.39 4.96
C TYR A 50 28.80 -14.41 4.14
N ASP A 51 28.46 -15.54 4.73
CA ASP A 51 27.66 -16.58 4.07
C ASP A 51 26.19 -16.12 3.97
N SER A 52 25.69 -15.97 2.75
CA SER A 52 24.33 -15.46 2.50
C SER A 52 23.22 -16.31 3.16
N LYS A 53 23.47 -17.62 3.33
CA LYS A 53 22.52 -18.52 4.00
C LYS A 53 22.30 -18.16 5.47
N ASP A 54 23.24 -17.48 6.13
CA ASP A 54 23.10 -17.07 7.53
C ASP A 54 22.00 -15.99 7.67
N LEU A 55 21.69 -15.25 6.58
CA LEU A 55 20.55 -14.29 6.58
C LEU A 55 19.19 -14.96 6.72
N VAL A 56 19.04 -16.26 6.49
CA VAL A 56 17.76 -16.94 6.78
C VAL A 56 17.43 -16.93 8.27
N THR A 57 18.44 -16.75 9.13
CA THR A 57 18.25 -16.53 10.57
C THR A 57 18.12 -15.06 10.94
N HIS A 58 17.93 -14.21 9.94
CA HIS A 58 17.69 -12.77 10.05
C HIS A 58 18.89 -11.96 10.55
N ALA A 59 18.88 -10.66 10.26
CA ALA A 59 19.92 -9.76 10.73
C ALA A 59 19.34 -8.43 11.26
N VAL A 60 20.07 -7.84 12.20
CA VAL A 60 19.81 -6.48 12.70
C VAL A 60 21.06 -5.63 12.50
N CYS A 61 20.89 -4.44 11.91
CA CYS A 61 21.94 -3.46 11.74
C CYS A 61 21.66 -2.22 12.60
N VAL A 62 22.51 -1.98 13.59
CA VAL A 62 22.37 -0.87 14.54
C VAL A 62 23.55 0.08 14.41
N GLY A 63 23.28 1.40 14.38
CA GLY A 63 24.35 2.39 14.36
C GLY A 63 23.82 3.80 14.21
N MET A 64 24.44 4.75 14.92
CA MET A 64 24.06 6.16 14.86
C MET A 64 24.29 6.76 13.47
N THR A 65 23.76 7.96 13.25
CA THR A 65 24.04 8.76 12.05
C THR A 65 25.55 8.97 11.87
N GLY A 66 26.05 8.72 10.67
CA GLY A 66 27.48 8.81 10.34
C GLY A 66 28.32 7.60 10.78
N SER A 67 27.72 6.53 11.33
CA SER A 67 28.45 5.28 11.61
C SER A 67 28.84 4.51 10.35
N GLY A 68 28.24 4.81 9.20
CA GLY A 68 28.38 4.05 7.95
C GLY A 68 27.29 2.99 7.73
N LYS A 69 26.23 2.96 8.58
CA LYS A 69 25.15 1.97 8.51
C LYS A 69 24.55 1.83 7.10
N THR A 70 24.15 2.95 6.48
CA THR A 70 23.57 2.94 5.12
C THR A 70 24.54 2.30 4.11
N GLY A 71 25.86 2.57 4.21
CA GLY A 71 26.87 1.96 3.35
C GLY A 71 26.97 0.45 3.53
N LEU A 72 26.97 -0.06 4.76
CA LEU A 72 26.98 -1.50 5.02
C LEU A 72 25.68 -2.17 4.53
N CYS A 73 24.53 -1.57 4.79
CA CYS A 73 23.24 -2.11 4.34
C CYS A 73 23.13 -2.14 2.81
N LEU A 74 23.60 -1.09 2.13
CA LEU A 74 23.69 -1.09 0.65
C LEU A 74 24.68 -2.13 0.14
N ALA A 75 25.85 -2.28 0.77
CA ALA A 75 26.80 -3.32 0.38
C ALA A 75 26.18 -4.73 0.48
N LEU A 76 25.39 -4.99 1.53
CA LEU A 76 24.68 -6.26 1.70
C LEU A 76 23.60 -6.47 0.61
N LEU A 77 22.84 -5.42 0.27
CA LEU A 77 21.85 -5.47 -0.81
C LEU A 77 22.51 -5.60 -2.19
N GLU A 78 23.64 -4.94 -2.43
CA GLU A 78 24.42 -5.09 -3.66
C GLU A 78 24.91 -6.53 -3.85
N GLU A 79 25.43 -7.17 -2.79
CA GLU A 79 25.86 -8.58 -2.83
C GLU A 79 24.66 -9.51 -3.10
N ALA A 80 23.55 -9.27 -2.44
CA ALA A 80 22.31 -10.02 -2.68
C ALA A 80 21.86 -9.90 -4.16
N ALA A 81 21.93 -8.69 -4.72
CA ALA A 81 21.59 -8.44 -6.12
C ALA A 81 22.56 -9.17 -7.08
N ILE A 82 23.88 -9.14 -6.82
CA ILE A 82 24.91 -9.83 -7.62
C ILE A 82 24.68 -11.33 -7.61
N ASP A 83 24.25 -11.89 -6.48
CA ASP A 83 23.95 -13.31 -6.32
C ASP A 83 22.55 -13.70 -6.84
N GLY A 84 21.82 -12.75 -7.42
CA GLY A 84 20.49 -13.00 -7.96
C GLY A 84 19.41 -13.22 -6.91
N ILE A 85 19.61 -12.74 -5.67
CA ILE A 85 18.65 -12.82 -4.59
C ILE A 85 17.74 -11.59 -4.64
N PRO A 86 16.43 -11.73 -4.88
CA PRO A 86 15.51 -10.61 -4.92
C PRO A 86 15.24 -10.03 -3.53
N ALA A 87 14.82 -8.75 -3.47
CA ALA A 87 14.56 -8.08 -2.21
C ALA A 87 13.35 -7.15 -2.26
N ILE A 88 12.56 -7.16 -1.18
CA ILE A 88 11.61 -6.11 -0.83
C ILE A 88 12.32 -5.16 0.15
N ILE A 89 12.38 -3.88 -0.19
CA ILE A 89 13.16 -2.88 0.54
C ILE A 89 12.22 -1.76 0.98
N ILE A 90 12.04 -1.58 2.29
CA ILE A 90 11.21 -0.52 2.86
C ILE A 90 12.11 0.64 3.26
N ASP A 91 11.89 1.80 2.64
CA ASP A 91 12.73 3.00 2.76
C ASP A 91 11.93 4.22 3.27
N PRO A 92 11.84 4.41 4.59
CA PRO A 92 11.16 5.55 5.19
C PRO A 92 11.90 6.88 5.05
N LYS A 93 13.18 6.85 4.68
CA LYS A 93 14.05 8.05 4.57
C LYS A 93 14.29 8.52 3.15
N GLY A 94 14.16 7.63 2.16
CA GLY A 94 14.45 7.92 0.76
C GLY A 94 15.92 7.78 0.37
N ASP A 95 16.76 7.15 1.21
CA ASP A 95 18.21 7.00 0.98
C ASP A 95 18.53 5.78 0.10
N LEU A 96 17.71 4.74 0.13
CA LEU A 96 18.00 3.47 -0.53
C LEU A 96 17.78 3.51 -2.04
N GLY A 97 17.10 4.55 -2.54
CA GLY A 97 17.05 4.83 -3.97
C GLY A 97 18.43 5.00 -4.62
N ASN A 98 19.47 5.29 -3.82
CA ASN A 98 20.84 5.33 -4.28
C ASN A 98 21.34 4.00 -4.87
N LEU A 99 20.71 2.86 -4.56
CA LEU A 99 21.01 1.57 -5.16
C LEU A 99 20.86 1.58 -6.70
N MET A 100 20.11 2.53 -7.26
CA MET A 100 20.00 2.74 -8.70
C MET A 100 21.14 3.60 -9.29
N LEU A 101 21.87 4.33 -8.46
CA LEU A 101 22.94 5.23 -8.92
C LEU A 101 24.25 4.44 -9.13
N THR A 102 24.26 3.61 -10.13
CA THR A 102 25.37 2.71 -10.51
C THR A 102 25.94 3.15 -11.85
N PHE A 103 27.24 3.48 -11.89
CA PHE A 103 27.91 4.08 -13.04
C PHE A 103 29.15 3.27 -13.44
N PRO A 104 29.00 2.23 -14.29
CA PRO A 104 30.12 1.37 -14.69
C PRO A 104 31.29 2.12 -15.37
N GLY A 105 30.96 3.21 -16.09
CA GLY A 105 31.97 4.04 -16.74
C GLY A 105 32.77 4.93 -15.79
N LEU A 106 32.28 5.16 -14.56
CA LEU A 106 32.90 6.04 -13.54
C LEU A 106 33.31 7.42 -14.09
N LYS A 107 32.54 7.97 -15.03
CA LYS A 107 32.79 9.26 -15.66
C LYS A 107 32.04 10.39 -14.98
N GLY A 108 32.61 11.60 -14.97
CA GLY A 108 31.95 12.77 -14.37
C GLY A 108 30.54 13.05 -14.93
N GLU A 109 30.34 12.79 -16.22
CA GLU A 109 29.05 12.94 -16.93
C GLU A 109 27.96 12.05 -16.32
N ASP A 110 28.31 10.83 -15.87
CA ASP A 110 27.37 9.88 -15.25
C ASP A 110 26.89 10.37 -13.88
N PHE A 111 27.76 11.07 -13.15
CA PHE A 111 27.45 11.60 -11.80
C PHE A 111 26.73 12.95 -11.85
N GLN A 112 26.93 13.75 -12.90
CA GLN A 112 26.48 15.12 -12.98
C GLN A 112 24.97 15.32 -12.73
N PRO A 113 24.03 14.48 -13.21
CA PRO A 113 22.61 14.63 -12.92
C PRO A 113 22.24 14.38 -11.44
N TRP A 114 23.13 13.74 -10.69
CA TRP A 114 22.86 13.24 -9.35
C TRP A 114 23.61 13.97 -8.25
N ILE A 115 24.56 14.82 -8.55
CA ILE A 115 25.30 15.59 -7.54
C ILE A 115 24.37 16.53 -6.78
N ASN A 116 24.82 16.91 -5.58
CA ASN A 116 24.20 17.99 -4.84
C ASN A 116 24.85 19.33 -5.26
N GLU A 117 24.10 20.18 -5.94
CA GLU A 117 24.60 21.48 -6.41
C GLU A 117 24.95 22.43 -5.25
N ASP A 118 24.29 22.31 -4.10
CA ASP A 118 24.62 23.11 -2.91
C ASP A 118 26.00 22.75 -2.37
N ASP A 119 26.35 21.48 -2.40
CA ASP A 119 27.69 21.03 -1.99
C ASP A 119 28.77 21.44 -2.99
N ALA A 120 28.43 21.46 -4.28
CA ALA A 120 29.34 22.00 -5.31
C ALA A 120 29.59 23.51 -5.05
N ARG A 121 28.52 24.28 -4.79
CA ARG A 121 28.63 25.73 -4.45
C ARG A 121 29.42 25.99 -3.18
N LYS A 122 29.21 25.21 -2.11
CA LYS A 122 29.99 25.30 -0.86
C LYS A 122 31.50 25.07 -1.07
N LYS A 123 31.85 24.23 -2.04
CA LYS A 123 33.25 23.94 -2.41
C LYS A 123 33.80 24.89 -3.47
N GLY A 124 33.00 25.84 -3.95
CA GLY A 124 33.42 26.81 -4.98
C GLY A 124 33.66 26.19 -6.34
N LEU A 125 33.03 25.03 -6.64
CA LEU A 125 33.21 24.29 -7.89
C LEU A 125 31.98 24.45 -8.80
N ALA A 126 32.20 24.49 -10.11
CA ALA A 126 31.13 24.33 -11.07
C ALA A 126 30.54 22.89 -10.97
N PRO A 127 29.23 22.70 -11.29
CA PRO A 127 28.59 21.38 -11.20
C PRO A 127 29.34 20.27 -11.95
N ALA A 128 29.84 20.54 -13.16
CA ALA A 128 30.61 19.58 -13.94
C ALA A 128 31.96 19.19 -13.30
N ASP A 129 32.67 20.17 -12.73
CA ASP A 129 33.95 19.93 -12.04
C ASP A 129 33.73 19.16 -10.74
N TYR A 130 32.65 19.48 -10.02
CA TYR A 130 32.27 18.73 -8.82
C TYR A 130 31.88 17.29 -9.15
N ALA A 131 31.12 17.06 -10.23
CA ALA A 131 30.76 15.73 -10.70
C ALA A 131 31.99 14.89 -11.06
N LYS A 132 32.96 15.51 -11.77
CA LYS A 132 34.24 14.88 -12.08
C LYS A 132 35.02 14.50 -10.83
N ALA A 133 35.11 15.40 -9.85
CA ALA A 133 35.77 15.14 -8.57
C ALA A 133 35.07 14.00 -7.79
N GLN A 134 33.73 13.89 -7.85
CA GLN A 134 32.97 12.79 -7.25
C GLN A 134 33.23 11.46 -7.96
N ALA A 135 33.30 11.45 -9.29
CA ALA A 135 33.64 10.25 -10.07
C ALA A 135 35.06 9.74 -9.74
N GLU A 136 36.03 10.63 -9.68
CA GLU A 136 37.42 10.30 -9.29
C GLU A 136 37.51 9.75 -7.86
N LEU A 137 36.77 10.38 -6.91
CA LEU A 137 36.69 9.91 -5.53
C LEU A 137 36.08 8.50 -5.46
N TRP A 138 35.00 8.26 -6.23
CA TRP A 138 34.33 6.96 -6.26
C TRP A 138 35.23 5.89 -6.86
N ALA A 139 35.84 6.16 -8.01
CA ALA A 139 36.81 5.25 -8.68
C ALA A 139 37.95 4.87 -7.74
N LYS A 140 38.58 5.87 -7.07
CA LYS A 140 39.64 5.63 -6.10
C LYS A 140 39.16 4.82 -4.89
N GLY A 141 37.94 5.15 -4.40
CA GLY A 141 37.30 4.44 -3.30
C GLY A 141 37.10 2.96 -3.61
N LEU A 142 36.55 2.65 -4.78
CA LEU A 142 36.32 1.27 -5.24
C LEU A 142 37.63 0.51 -5.46
N ALA A 143 38.63 1.12 -6.13
CA ALA A 143 39.93 0.50 -6.37
C ALA A 143 40.63 0.12 -5.06
N GLY A 144 40.50 0.91 -4.00
CA GLY A 144 41.01 0.59 -2.66
C GLY A 144 40.45 -0.70 -2.07
N TRP A 145 39.29 -1.17 -2.58
CA TRP A 145 38.59 -2.38 -2.16
C TRP A 145 38.61 -3.48 -3.25
N GLN A 146 39.48 -3.36 -4.26
CA GLN A 146 39.57 -4.25 -5.42
C GLN A 146 38.23 -4.38 -6.17
N GLN A 147 37.51 -3.29 -6.25
CA GLN A 147 36.24 -3.15 -7.01
C GLN A 147 36.43 -2.15 -8.14
N ASP A 148 35.71 -2.33 -9.23
CA ASP A 148 35.82 -1.52 -10.43
C ASP A 148 34.48 -1.35 -11.15
N GLY A 149 34.50 -0.74 -12.32
CA GLY A 149 33.32 -0.56 -13.18
C GLY A 149 32.74 -1.87 -13.70
N ALA A 150 33.55 -2.92 -13.87
CA ALA A 150 33.07 -4.22 -14.32
C ALA A 150 32.18 -4.87 -13.23
N ARG A 151 32.55 -4.71 -11.96
CA ARG A 151 31.68 -5.18 -10.85
C ARG A 151 30.37 -4.39 -10.75
N ILE A 152 30.39 -3.08 -11.01
CA ILE A 152 29.18 -2.27 -11.10
C ILE A 152 28.29 -2.77 -12.25
N GLN A 153 28.88 -3.10 -13.40
CA GLN A 153 28.12 -3.66 -14.53
C GLN A 153 27.48 -5.00 -14.17
N ARG A 154 28.23 -5.88 -13.49
CA ARG A 154 27.71 -7.16 -13.01
C ARG A 154 26.50 -6.99 -12.08
N LEU A 155 26.55 -6.02 -11.16
CA LEU A 155 25.39 -5.67 -10.30
C LEU A 155 24.15 -5.29 -11.14
N ARG A 156 24.33 -4.44 -12.16
CA ARG A 156 23.23 -4.02 -13.05
C ARG A 156 22.63 -5.16 -13.87
N ASP A 157 23.50 -6.09 -14.30
CA ASP A 157 23.09 -7.21 -15.13
C ASP A 157 22.38 -8.30 -14.31
N ALA A 158 22.77 -8.50 -13.05
CA ALA A 158 22.27 -9.57 -12.19
C ALA A 158 20.85 -9.33 -11.70
N ALA A 159 20.49 -8.12 -11.30
CA ALA A 159 19.18 -7.80 -10.77
C ALA A 159 18.61 -6.51 -11.36
N GLU A 160 17.29 -6.43 -11.33
CA GLU A 160 16.55 -5.20 -11.62
C GLU A 160 16.33 -4.42 -10.32
N VAL A 161 16.57 -3.09 -10.33
CA VAL A 161 16.21 -2.22 -9.21
C VAL A 161 15.06 -1.32 -9.62
N ALA A 162 14.02 -1.22 -8.81
CA ALA A 162 12.84 -0.41 -9.07
C ALA A 162 12.42 0.39 -7.83
N ILE A 163 12.06 1.67 -8.00
CA ILE A 163 11.58 2.52 -6.92
C ILE A 163 10.07 2.68 -7.04
N TYR A 164 9.35 2.15 -6.06
CA TYR A 164 7.91 2.31 -5.88
C TYR A 164 7.62 3.43 -4.89
N THR A 165 6.63 4.27 -5.20
CA THR A 165 6.19 5.36 -4.33
C THR A 165 4.68 5.25 -4.09
N PRO A 166 4.25 4.48 -3.08
CA PRO A 166 2.83 4.32 -2.74
C PRO A 166 2.15 5.69 -2.55
N GLY A 167 0.95 5.86 -3.09
CA GLY A 167 0.23 7.14 -3.00
C GLY A 167 0.89 8.32 -3.72
N SER A 168 1.89 8.08 -4.59
CA SER A 168 2.59 9.12 -5.34
C SER A 168 2.96 8.65 -6.75
N ASN A 169 3.04 9.60 -7.67
CA ASN A 169 3.47 9.39 -9.05
C ASN A 169 4.96 9.75 -9.30
N ALA A 170 5.77 9.88 -8.26
CA ALA A 170 7.20 10.16 -8.42
C ALA A 170 7.94 8.94 -8.97
N GLY A 171 7.81 7.78 -8.33
CA GLY A 171 8.31 6.49 -8.80
C GLY A 171 7.23 5.69 -9.51
N LEU A 172 7.37 4.36 -9.47
CA LEU A 172 6.32 3.46 -9.96
C LEU A 172 5.16 3.45 -8.96
N PRO A 173 3.92 3.62 -9.42
CA PRO A 173 2.77 3.49 -8.55
C PRO A 173 2.54 2.02 -8.20
N VAL A 174 2.02 1.76 -6.99
CA VAL A 174 1.62 0.44 -6.53
C VAL A 174 0.18 0.46 -6.07
N SER A 175 -0.62 -0.47 -6.58
CA SER A 175 -2.04 -0.58 -6.25
C SER A 175 -2.25 -1.48 -5.04
N ILE A 176 -3.01 -0.97 -4.06
CA ILE A 176 -3.41 -1.73 -2.87
C ILE A 176 -4.69 -2.56 -3.08
N LEU A 177 -5.32 -2.50 -4.25
CA LEU A 177 -6.60 -3.18 -4.50
C LEU A 177 -6.56 -4.68 -4.22
N LYS A 178 -5.49 -5.36 -4.63
CA LYS A 178 -5.31 -6.80 -4.34
C LYS A 178 -5.16 -7.13 -2.85
N SER A 179 -4.93 -6.16 -2.00
CA SER A 179 -4.82 -6.41 -0.55
C SER A 179 -6.15 -6.78 0.10
N PHE A 180 -7.26 -6.51 -0.58
CA PHE A 180 -8.63 -6.86 -0.17
C PHE A 180 -9.19 -8.06 -0.95
N ALA A 181 -8.45 -8.60 -1.91
CA ALA A 181 -8.81 -9.82 -2.62
C ALA A 181 -8.76 -11.04 -1.68
N ALA A 182 -9.53 -12.07 -2.00
CA ALA A 182 -9.54 -13.32 -1.26
C ALA A 182 -8.11 -13.92 -1.23
N PRO A 183 -7.59 -14.30 -0.05
CA PRO A 183 -6.29 -14.94 0.05
C PRO A 183 -6.31 -16.32 -0.60
N ALA A 184 -5.13 -16.88 -0.86
CA ALA A 184 -4.99 -18.21 -1.45
C ALA A 184 -5.65 -19.31 -0.58
N ALA A 185 -5.98 -20.46 -1.17
CA ALA A 185 -6.75 -21.52 -0.54
C ALA A 185 -6.12 -22.02 0.78
N ASP A 186 -4.81 -22.19 0.84
CA ASP A 186 -4.05 -22.61 2.01
C ASP A 186 -4.24 -21.67 3.22
N VAL A 187 -4.35 -20.36 2.96
CA VAL A 187 -4.63 -19.35 4.00
C VAL A 187 -6.11 -19.37 4.39
N ARG A 188 -7.02 -19.59 3.43
CA ARG A 188 -8.48 -19.60 3.67
C ARG A 188 -8.94 -20.84 4.45
N GLU A 189 -8.31 -21.98 4.23
CA GLU A 189 -8.58 -23.23 4.91
C GLU A 189 -8.03 -23.28 6.34
N ASP A 190 -6.99 -22.48 6.63
CA ASP A 190 -6.43 -22.32 7.98
C ASP A 190 -7.15 -21.18 8.72
N THR A 191 -7.97 -21.55 9.70
CA THR A 191 -8.79 -20.61 10.47
C THR A 191 -7.95 -19.57 11.22
N GLU A 192 -6.77 -19.93 11.70
CA GLU A 192 -5.88 -19.02 12.46
C GLU A 192 -5.24 -18.00 11.50
N LEU A 193 -4.73 -18.48 10.38
CA LEU A 193 -4.12 -17.63 9.35
C LEU A 193 -5.13 -16.65 8.76
N LEU A 194 -6.33 -17.12 8.42
CA LEU A 194 -7.39 -16.28 7.88
C LEU A 194 -7.78 -15.19 8.88
N ARG A 195 -7.95 -15.55 10.16
CA ARG A 195 -8.28 -14.58 11.22
C ARG A 195 -7.19 -13.54 11.41
N GLU A 196 -5.91 -13.96 11.43
CA GLU A 196 -4.77 -13.03 11.52
C GLU A 196 -4.76 -12.05 10.35
N ARG A 197 -4.97 -12.56 9.13
CA ARG A 197 -5.02 -11.76 7.91
C ARG A 197 -6.16 -10.74 7.95
N ILE A 198 -7.36 -11.16 8.31
CA ILE A 198 -8.55 -10.29 8.43
C ILE A 198 -8.28 -9.21 9.47
N SER A 199 -7.87 -9.59 10.69
CA SER A 199 -7.63 -8.66 11.78
C SER A 199 -6.59 -7.61 11.42
N THR A 200 -5.48 -8.00 10.80
CA THR A 200 -4.41 -7.09 10.40
C THR A 200 -4.88 -6.13 9.30
N THR A 201 -5.62 -6.62 8.30
CA THR A 201 -6.17 -5.79 7.22
C THR A 201 -7.15 -4.76 7.76
N VAL A 202 -8.08 -5.18 8.63
CA VAL A 202 -9.10 -4.29 9.22
C VAL A 202 -8.47 -3.26 10.15
N THR A 203 -7.56 -3.67 11.04
CA THR A 203 -6.88 -2.73 11.95
C THR A 203 -6.10 -1.68 11.18
N SER A 204 -5.42 -2.06 10.09
CA SER A 204 -4.67 -1.14 9.24
C SER A 204 -5.59 -0.13 8.56
N LEU A 205 -6.71 -0.61 8.02
CA LEU A 205 -7.69 0.24 7.33
C LEU A 205 -8.33 1.24 8.31
N LEU A 206 -8.75 0.79 9.49
CA LEU A 206 -9.31 1.66 10.52
C LEU A 206 -8.29 2.69 11.01
N GLY A 207 -7.02 2.28 11.19
CA GLY A 207 -5.93 3.19 11.51
C GLY A 207 -5.72 4.28 10.46
N LEU A 208 -5.82 3.94 9.16
CA LEU A 208 -5.77 4.93 8.07
C LEU A 208 -6.93 5.94 8.14
N LEU A 209 -8.11 5.51 8.64
CA LEU A 209 -9.26 6.38 8.86
C LEU A 209 -9.20 7.19 10.18
N GLY A 210 -8.10 7.05 10.95
CA GLY A 210 -7.95 7.67 12.26
C GLY A 210 -8.88 7.08 13.32
N ILE A 211 -9.29 5.81 13.17
CA ILE A 211 -10.14 5.08 14.12
C ILE A 211 -9.26 4.09 14.89
N GLU A 212 -9.06 4.36 16.17
CA GLU A 212 -8.47 3.39 17.08
C GLU A 212 -9.53 2.33 17.42
N ALA A 213 -9.28 1.09 17.02
CA ALA A 213 -10.26 0.02 17.16
C ALA A 213 -9.63 -1.22 17.79
N ASP A 214 -10.23 -1.68 18.90
CA ASP A 214 -9.91 -2.96 19.50
C ASP A 214 -10.57 -4.10 18.70
N PRO A 215 -9.82 -5.16 18.31
CA PRO A 215 -10.35 -6.25 17.48
C PRO A 215 -11.54 -7.01 18.08
N ILE A 216 -11.72 -6.96 19.40
CA ILE A 216 -12.75 -7.74 20.11
C ILE A 216 -13.91 -6.83 20.56
N GLN A 217 -13.66 -5.56 20.83
CA GLN A 217 -14.65 -4.65 21.44
C GLN A 217 -15.24 -3.66 20.47
N SER A 218 -14.48 -3.24 19.44
CA SER A 218 -14.94 -2.19 18.51
C SER A 218 -15.91 -2.74 17.48
N ARG A 219 -17.11 -2.21 17.42
CA ARG A 219 -18.15 -2.64 16.47
C ARG A 219 -17.72 -2.43 15.00
N GLU A 220 -16.93 -1.38 14.71
CA GLU A 220 -16.35 -1.13 13.40
C GLU A 220 -15.43 -2.29 12.98
N HIS A 221 -14.54 -2.70 13.88
CA HIS A 221 -13.62 -3.80 13.62
C HIS A 221 -14.36 -5.13 13.43
N ILE A 222 -15.34 -5.41 14.31
CA ILE A 222 -16.12 -6.65 14.23
C ILE A 222 -16.94 -6.71 12.94
N LEU A 223 -17.58 -5.61 12.53
CA LEU A 223 -18.33 -5.56 11.27
C LEU A 223 -17.45 -5.82 10.06
N LEU A 224 -16.34 -5.07 9.93
CA LEU A 224 -15.42 -5.20 8.79
C LEU A 224 -14.81 -6.60 8.74
N SER A 225 -14.42 -7.16 9.89
CA SER A 225 -13.89 -8.52 9.97
C SER A 225 -14.92 -9.57 9.55
N THR A 226 -16.19 -9.38 9.93
CA THR A 226 -17.29 -10.27 9.53
C THR A 226 -17.54 -10.20 8.03
N ILE A 227 -17.49 -9.02 7.42
CA ILE A 227 -17.66 -8.84 5.99
C ILE A 227 -16.53 -9.56 5.23
N LEU A 228 -15.27 -9.33 5.59
CA LEU A 228 -14.12 -9.98 4.96
C LEU A 228 -14.16 -11.51 5.14
N ASP A 229 -14.47 -12.00 6.34
CA ASP A 229 -14.58 -13.43 6.62
C ASP A 229 -15.62 -14.11 5.72
N GLN A 230 -16.81 -13.52 5.61
CA GLN A 230 -17.89 -14.06 4.78
C GLN A 230 -17.59 -14.02 3.29
N THR A 231 -16.98 -12.93 2.82
CA THR A 231 -16.64 -12.74 1.40
C THR A 231 -15.49 -13.66 1.00
N TRP A 232 -14.41 -13.67 1.77
CA TRP A 232 -13.23 -14.48 1.46
C TRP A 232 -13.46 -15.99 1.57
N LYS A 233 -14.34 -16.43 2.49
CA LYS A 233 -14.77 -17.84 2.55
C LYS A 233 -15.55 -18.31 1.33
N LYS A 234 -16.19 -17.38 0.62
CA LYS A 234 -16.89 -17.65 -0.65
C LYS A 234 -15.97 -17.56 -1.87
N GLU A 235 -14.68 -17.29 -1.66
CA GLU A 235 -13.68 -17.07 -2.73
C GLU A 235 -13.94 -15.79 -3.55
N GLU A 236 -14.69 -14.87 -3.00
CA GLU A 236 -15.02 -13.60 -3.65
C GLU A 236 -13.98 -12.54 -3.32
N ASP A 237 -13.50 -11.84 -4.34
CA ASP A 237 -12.65 -10.68 -4.17
C ASP A 237 -13.48 -9.48 -3.70
N LEU A 238 -12.93 -8.69 -2.80
CA LEU A 238 -13.55 -7.47 -2.33
C LEU A 238 -12.63 -6.28 -2.64
N ASP A 239 -13.15 -5.28 -3.33
CA ASP A 239 -12.48 -3.99 -3.44
C ASP A 239 -13.01 -3.00 -2.39
N LEU A 240 -12.41 -1.83 -2.30
CA LEU A 240 -12.84 -0.81 -1.31
C LEU A 240 -14.26 -0.32 -1.58
N ALA A 241 -14.70 -0.28 -2.82
CA ALA A 241 -16.06 0.12 -3.17
C ALA A 241 -17.08 -0.96 -2.76
N GLY A 242 -16.77 -2.23 -3.01
CA GLY A 242 -17.55 -3.37 -2.54
C GLY A 242 -17.60 -3.43 -1.00
N LEU A 243 -16.49 -3.14 -0.33
CA LEU A 243 -16.44 -3.06 1.14
C LEU A 243 -17.37 -1.95 1.68
N ILE A 244 -17.35 -0.78 1.06
CA ILE A 244 -18.24 0.34 1.42
C ILE A 244 -19.71 -0.07 1.26
N HIS A 245 -20.05 -0.76 0.17
CA HIS A 245 -21.40 -1.29 -0.04
C HIS A 245 -21.78 -2.34 1.01
N ALA A 246 -20.87 -3.27 1.31
CA ALA A 246 -21.08 -4.30 2.32
C ALA A 246 -21.22 -3.74 3.75
N ILE A 247 -20.62 -2.59 4.06
CA ILE A 247 -20.84 -1.89 5.32
C ILE A 247 -22.29 -1.39 5.44
N GLN A 248 -22.87 -0.87 4.37
CA GLN A 248 -24.25 -0.40 4.34
C GLN A 248 -25.26 -1.53 4.35
N SER A 249 -25.01 -2.54 3.52
CA SER A 249 -25.84 -3.74 3.35
C SER A 249 -25.02 -4.97 3.70
N PRO A 250 -24.81 -5.26 5.01
CA PRO A 250 -23.96 -6.37 5.43
C PRO A 250 -24.46 -7.72 4.94
N PRO A 251 -23.56 -8.65 4.58
CA PRO A 251 -23.95 -9.98 4.11
C PRO A 251 -24.54 -10.87 5.21
N VAL A 252 -24.65 -10.35 6.42
CA VAL A 252 -25.21 -11.04 7.59
C VAL A 252 -26.29 -10.18 8.26
N SER A 253 -27.36 -10.83 8.71
CA SER A 253 -28.45 -10.17 9.46
C SER A 253 -28.17 -10.04 10.96
N LYS A 254 -27.20 -10.82 11.48
CA LYS A 254 -26.83 -10.88 12.91
C LYS A 254 -25.32 -10.90 13.10
N ILE A 255 -24.89 -10.30 14.22
CA ILE A 255 -23.52 -10.46 14.74
C ILE A 255 -23.64 -11.07 16.13
N GLY A 256 -23.09 -12.26 16.32
CA GLY A 256 -23.33 -13.07 17.51
C GLY A 256 -24.81 -13.38 17.66
N VAL A 257 -25.41 -12.92 18.76
CA VAL A 257 -26.84 -13.10 19.05
C VAL A 257 -27.70 -11.86 18.74
N LEU A 258 -27.07 -10.73 18.39
CA LEU A 258 -27.75 -9.47 18.16
C LEU A 258 -28.09 -9.28 16.67
N GLU A 259 -29.29 -8.76 16.39
CA GLU A 259 -29.63 -8.27 15.05
C GLU A 259 -28.67 -7.13 14.64
N MET A 260 -28.33 -7.06 13.35
CA MET A 260 -27.38 -6.08 12.80
C MET A 260 -27.74 -4.64 13.18
N GLU A 261 -29.03 -4.30 13.10
CA GLU A 261 -29.51 -2.94 13.40
C GLU A 261 -29.38 -2.58 14.91
N SER A 262 -29.45 -3.57 15.79
CA SER A 262 -29.21 -3.38 17.22
C SER A 262 -27.74 -3.32 17.59
N PHE A 263 -26.89 -4.07 16.86
CA PHE A 263 -25.45 -4.09 17.09
C PHE A 263 -24.76 -2.85 16.52
N PHE A 264 -25.07 -2.53 15.26
CA PHE A 264 -24.49 -1.40 14.56
C PHE A 264 -25.55 -0.76 13.64
N PRO A 265 -26.28 0.25 14.13
CA PRO A 265 -27.39 0.87 13.41
C PRO A 265 -26.98 1.39 12.02
N SER A 266 -27.90 1.38 11.06
CA SER A 266 -27.68 1.81 9.68
C SER A 266 -27.11 3.22 9.56
N LYS A 267 -27.54 4.15 10.42
CA LYS A 267 -26.99 5.51 10.50
C LYS A 267 -25.49 5.53 10.80
N ASP A 268 -25.04 4.71 11.74
CA ASP A 268 -23.65 4.65 12.16
C ASP A 268 -22.80 3.90 11.14
N ARG A 269 -23.35 2.83 10.51
CA ARG A 269 -22.73 2.15 9.37
C ARG A 269 -22.53 3.10 8.19
N PHE A 270 -23.52 3.93 7.90
CA PHE A 270 -23.41 4.97 6.89
C PHE A 270 -22.28 5.98 7.20
N ALA A 271 -22.13 6.38 8.47
CA ALA A 271 -21.04 7.27 8.87
C ALA A 271 -19.64 6.64 8.63
N LEU A 272 -19.49 5.34 8.92
CA LEU A 272 -18.24 4.61 8.62
C LEU A 272 -18.03 4.50 7.11
N ALA A 273 -19.05 4.13 6.35
CA ALA A 273 -19.03 4.04 4.90
C ALA A 273 -18.65 5.39 4.26
N MET A 274 -19.17 6.51 4.78
CA MET A 274 -18.82 7.85 4.32
C MET A 274 -17.36 8.23 4.59
N LYS A 275 -16.78 7.80 5.72
CA LYS A 275 -15.33 8.01 5.97
C LYS A 275 -14.48 7.31 4.92
N LEU A 276 -14.79 6.06 4.59
CA LEU A 276 -14.12 5.31 3.52
C LEU A 276 -14.34 5.94 2.15
N ASN A 277 -15.56 6.35 1.84
CA ASN A 277 -15.87 7.04 0.59
C ASN A 277 -15.10 8.37 0.44
N ASN A 278 -15.01 9.15 1.52
CA ASN A 278 -14.24 10.39 1.51
C ASN A 278 -12.74 10.12 1.24
N LEU A 279 -12.19 9.03 1.78
CA LEU A 279 -10.83 8.60 1.47
C LEU A 279 -10.68 8.29 -0.02
N LEU A 280 -11.60 7.50 -0.62
CA LEU A 280 -11.60 7.19 -2.04
C LEU A 280 -11.77 8.42 -2.94
N ALA A 281 -12.63 9.36 -2.52
CA ALA A 281 -12.92 10.59 -3.25
C ALA A 281 -11.79 11.63 -3.13
N ALA A 282 -10.86 11.47 -2.18
CA ALA A 282 -9.74 12.39 -2.04
C ALA A 282 -8.81 12.31 -3.26
N PRO A 283 -8.49 13.43 -3.94
CA PRO A 283 -7.70 13.42 -5.17
C PRO A 283 -6.33 12.73 -5.04
N GLY A 284 -5.73 12.76 -3.84
CA GLY A 284 -4.47 12.09 -3.55
C GLY A 284 -4.59 10.56 -3.42
N PHE A 285 -5.79 10.04 -3.11
CA PHE A 285 -5.97 8.61 -2.86
C PHE A 285 -6.10 7.77 -4.14
N GLN A 286 -6.46 8.37 -5.26
CA GLN A 286 -6.53 7.65 -6.55
C GLN A 286 -5.19 6.99 -6.93
N THR A 287 -4.07 7.62 -6.56
CA THR A 287 -2.74 7.06 -6.80
C THR A 287 -2.45 5.76 -6.03
N TRP A 288 -3.22 5.44 -4.99
CA TRP A 288 -3.16 4.18 -4.25
C TRP A 288 -3.89 3.03 -4.96
N LEU A 289 -4.72 3.35 -5.92
CA LEU A 289 -5.52 2.38 -6.70
C LEU A 289 -4.88 2.06 -8.04
N GLU A 290 -3.89 2.84 -8.44
CA GLU A 290 -3.20 2.74 -9.72
C GLU A 290 -1.87 1.99 -9.60
N GLY A 291 -1.37 1.47 -10.73
CA GLY A 291 -0.04 0.90 -10.83
C GLY A 291 0.00 -0.63 -10.79
N GLU A 292 1.18 -1.15 -10.45
CA GLU A 292 1.43 -2.58 -10.27
C GLU A 292 0.72 -3.05 -9.00
N ALA A 293 0.12 -4.23 -9.05
CA ALA A 293 -0.54 -4.79 -7.88
C ALA A 293 0.48 -5.07 -6.76
N LEU A 294 0.07 -4.87 -5.50
CA LEU A 294 0.86 -5.26 -4.33
C LEU A 294 0.88 -6.79 -4.20
N ASP A 295 1.60 -7.43 -5.11
CA ASP A 295 1.80 -8.87 -5.22
C ASP A 295 3.29 -9.19 -5.08
N ILE A 296 3.65 -9.91 -4.03
CA ILE A 296 5.06 -10.11 -3.66
C ILE A 296 5.84 -10.87 -4.74
N GLN A 297 5.25 -11.87 -5.37
CA GLN A 297 5.93 -12.63 -6.41
C GLN A 297 6.30 -11.74 -7.62
N SER A 298 5.36 -10.92 -8.08
CA SER A 298 5.61 -9.99 -9.19
C SER A 298 6.56 -8.85 -8.81
N LEU A 299 6.60 -8.46 -7.53
CA LEU A 299 7.52 -7.45 -7.02
C LEU A 299 8.95 -7.98 -6.84
N LEU A 300 9.12 -9.28 -6.57
CA LEU A 300 10.43 -9.93 -6.43
C LEU A 300 11.06 -10.35 -7.76
N TYR A 301 10.24 -10.60 -8.79
CA TYR A 301 10.73 -11.06 -10.09
C TYR A 301 10.06 -10.32 -11.24
N THR A 302 10.84 -10.02 -12.27
CA THR A 302 10.30 -9.51 -13.53
C THR A 302 9.51 -10.60 -14.26
N PRO A 303 8.68 -10.26 -15.25
CA PRO A 303 7.99 -11.26 -16.09
C PRO A 303 8.93 -12.24 -16.80
N THR A 304 10.20 -11.85 -17.00
CA THR A 304 11.25 -12.71 -17.60
C THR A 304 11.98 -13.56 -16.57
N GLY A 305 11.61 -13.48 -15.27
CA GLY A 305 12.23 -14.24 -14.19
C GLY A 305 13.52 -13.60 -13.63
N LYS A 306 13.90 -12.38 -14.06
CA LYS A 306 15.07 -11.67 -13.50
C LYS A 306 14.73 -11.22 -12.06
N PRO A 307 15.64 -11.42 -11.08
CA PRO A 307 15.45 -10.94 -9.71
C PRO A 307 15.28 -9.43 -9.66
N ARG A 308 14.44 -8.95 -8.74
CA ARG A 308 14.17 -7.53 -8.56
C ARG A 308 14.41 -7.10 -7.11
N HIS A 309 15.04 -5.95 -6.95
CA HIS A 309 15.08 -5.18 -5.71
C HIS A 309 14.02 -4.09 -5.79
N ALA A 310 12.87 -4.35 -5.16
CA ALA A 310 11.74 -3.43 -5.11
C ALA A 310 11.86 -2.50 -3.90
N ILE A 311 12.20 -1.23 -4.14
CA ILE A 311 12.39 -0.21 -3.13
C ILE A 311 11.09 0.57 -2.95
N PHE A 312 10.46 0.45 -1.79
CA PHE A 312 9.29 1.22 -1.40
C PHE A 312 9.72 2.48 -0.66
N SER A 313 9.88 3.58 -1.41
CA SER A 313 10.19 4.89 -0.84
C SER A 313 8.90 5.51 -0.29
N ILE A 314 8.81 5.60 1.05
CA ILE A 314 7.64 6.06 1.80
C ILE A 314 7.90 7.34 2.60
N ALA A 315 8.99 8.05 2.33
CA ALA A 315 9.37 9.26 3.04
C ALA A 315 8.31 10.39 2.94
N HIS A 316 7.55 10.42 1.84
CA HIS A 316 6.54 11.43 1.55
C HIS A 316 5.17 11.17 2.23
N LEU A 317 4.95 9.96 2.76
CA LEU A 317 3.71 9.59 3.42
C LEU A 317 3.66 10.15 4.85
N ASN A 318 2.47 10.46 5.35
CA ASN A 318 2.26 10.74 6.75
C ASN A 318 2.32 9.44 7.60
N ASP A 319 2.32 9.56 8.92
CA ASP A 319 2.54 8.41 9.82
C ASP A 319 1.42 7.36 9.71
N ALA A 320 0.17 7.77 9.54
CA ALA A 320 -0.96 6.83 9.35
C ALA A 320 -0.85 6.09 8.03
N GLU A 321 -0.53 6.78 6.94
CA GLU A 321 -0.32 6.19 5.61
C GLU A 321 0.89 5.24 5.60
N ARG A 322 2.00 5.62 6.26
CA ARG A 322 3.17 4.75 6.42
C ARG A 322 2.82 3.47 7.15
N MET A 323 2.15 3.58 8.32
CA MET A 323 1.74 2.44 9.12
C MET A 323 0.80 1.52 8.34
N PHE A 324 -0.19 2.10 7.66
CA PHE A 324 -1.11 1.38 6.79
C PHE A 324 -0.37 0.59 5.70
N PHE A 325 0.45 1.27 4.90
CA PHE A 325 1.14 0.63 3.78
C PHE A 325 2.12 -0.45 4.25
N VAL A 326 2.96 -0.16 5.24
CA VAL A 326 3.94 -1.13 5.78
C VAL A 326 3.24 -2.36 6.33
N THR A 327 2.13 -2.18 7.03
CA THR A 327 1.36 -3.31 7.58
C THR A 327 0.79 -4.19 6.47
N LEU A 328 0.21 -3.59 5.42
CA LEU A 328 -0.28 -4.35 4.26
C LEU A 328 0.86 -5.12 3.56
N LEU A 329 1.98 -4.45 3.31
CA LEU A 329 3.14 -5.06 2.65
C LEU A 329 3.68 -6.26 3.46
N LEU A 330 3.87 -6.08 4.78
CA LEU A 330 4.31 -7.16 5.66
C LEU A 330 3.31 -8.32 5.69
N SER A 331 2.01 -8.03 5.68
CA SER A 331 0.97 -9.07 5.63
C SER A 331 0.97 -9.84 4.31
N GLN A 332 1.21 -9.16 3.18
CA GLN A 332 1.41 -9.82 1.89
C GLN A 332 2.68 -10.69 1.88
N MET A 333 3.76 -10.20 2.51
CA MET A 333 4.99 -10.99 2.68
C MET A 333 4.76 -12.27 3.47
N VAL A 334 3.99 -12.21 4.57
CA VAL A 334 3.62 -13.41 5.35
C VAL A 334 2.84 -14.40 4.48
N GLY A 335 1.85 -13.94 3.73
CA GLY A 335 1.07 -14.79 2.82
C GLY A 335 1.94 -15.42 1.73
N TRP A 336 2.79 -14.62 1.06
CA TRP A 336 3.72 -15.12 0.04
C TRP A 336 4.70 -16.14 0.61
N MET A 337 5.29 -15.85 1.77
CA MET A 337 6.23 -16.75 2.45
C MET A 337 5.63 -18.13 2.69
N ARG A 338 4.42 -18.18 3.23
CA ARG A 338 3.73 -19.44 3.56
C ARG A 338 3.37 -20.28 2.34
N ALA A 339 3.17 -19.63 1.19
CA ALA A 339 2.94 -20.31 -0.08
C ALA A 339 4.23 -20.90 -0.70
N GLN A 340 5.42 -20.65 -0.10
CA GLN A 340 6.67 -21.19 -0.61
C GLN A 340 6.98 -22.58 -0.04
N SER A 341 7.68 -23.39 -0.81
CA SER A 341 8.27 -24.64 -0.31
C SER A 341 9.40 -24.34 0.68
N GLY A 342 9.59 -25.18 1.69
CA GLY A 342 10.69 -25.07 2.64
C GLY A 342 12.06 -25.16 1.96
N THR A 343 13.03 -24.38 2.44
CA THR A 343 14.42 -24.37 1.97
C THR A 343 15.38 -23.89 3.04
N THR A 344 16.64 -24.32 2.96
CA THR A 344 17.75 -23.81 3.79
C THR A 344 18.58 -22.74 3.09
N SER A 345 18.32 -22.49 1.81
CA SER A 345 18.98 -21.45 1.04
C SER A 345 18.24 -20.12 1.14
N LEU A 346 18.95 -19.01 1.01
CA LEU A 346 18.35 -17.69 0.97
C LEU A 346 17.60 -17.50 -0.35
N ARG A 347 16.27 -17.41 -0.28
CA ARG A 347 15.38 -17.26 -1.44
C ARG A 347 15.11 -15.80 -1.78
N ALA A 348 14.91 -14.98 -0.76
CA ALA A 348 14.59 -13.56 -0.89
C ALA A 348 14.94 -12.82 0.39
N LEU A 349 15.05 -11.49 0.30
CA LEU A 349 15.25 -10.61 1.44
C LEU A 349 14.05 -9.67 1.64
N LEU A 350 13.69 -9.45 2.90
CA LEU A 350 12.96 -8.28 3.34
C LEU A 350 13.94 -7.38 4.10
N TYR A 351 14.23 -6.22 3.55
CA TYR A 351 15.02 -5.19 4.20
C TYR A 351 14.14 -4.03 4.65
N MET A 352 14.27 -3.60 5.89
CA MET A 352 13.57 -2.43 6.40
C MET A 352 14.55 -1.47 7.07
N ASP A 353 14.71 -0.27 6.49
CA ASP A 353 15.44 0.81 7.13
C ASP A 353 14.57 1.48 8.20
N GLU A 354 15.22 2.02 9.23
CA GLU A 354 14.59 2.74 10.35
C GLU A 354 13.30 2.10 10.87
N ILE A 355 13.46 0.94 11.49
CA ILE A 355 12.34 0.18 12.06
C ILE A 355 11.65 0.87 13.25
N PHE A 356 12.19 2.00 13.70
CA PHE A 356 11.63 2.81 14.77
C PHE A 356 10.13 3.10 14.56
N GLY A 357 9.31 2.87 15.59
CA GLY A 357 7.86 3.05 15.54
C GLY A 357 7.07 1.83 15.00
N TYR A 358 7.71 0.93 14.25
CA TYR A 358 7.04 -0.25 13.70
C TYR A 358 7.18 -1.51 14.58
N PHE A 359 8.20 -1.53 15.44
CA PHE A 359 8.52 -2.67 16.29
C PHE A 359 8.90 -2.26 17.73
N PRO A 360 8.06 -1.46 18.42
CA PRO A 360 8.34 -1.00 19.77
C PRO A 360 8.18 -2.11 20.82
N PRO A 361 8.86 -2.00 21.98
CA PRO A 361 8.83 -3.05 23.01
C PRO A 361 7.48 -3.20 23.70
N VAL A 362 6.73 -2.12 23.87
CA VAL A 362 5.47 -2.10 24.67
C VAL A 362 4.24 -1.93 23.80
N ALA A 363 4.22 -0.91 22.93
CA ALA A 363 3.09 -0.68 22.05
C ALA A 363 2.94 -1.79 21.01
N ASN A 364 1.72 -2.00 20.53
CA ASN A 364 1.39 -3.01 19.54
C ASN A 364 0.80 -2.36 18.26
N PRO A 365 1.62 -1.63 17.47
CA PRO A 365 1.16 -1.12 16.19
C PRO A 365 0.79 -2.28 15.26
N PRO A 366 -0.09 -2.06 14.27
CA PRO A 366 -0.55 -3.12 13.34
C PRO A 366 0.59 -3.86 12.63
N SER A 367 1.72 -3.19 12.39
CA SER A 367 2.92 -3.77 11.76
C SER A 367 3.66 -4.79 12.62
N LYS A 368 3.48 -4.74 13.95
CA LYS A 368 4.27 -5.56 14.88
C LYS A 368 3.99 -7.07 14.75
N LEU A 369 2.73 -7.44 14.62
CA LEU A 369 2.32 -8.85 14.55
C LEU A 369 2.85 -9.55 13.28
N PRO A 370 2.64 -9.04 12.06
CA PRO A 370 3.20 -9.65 10.86
C PRO A 370 4.74 -9.68 10.88
N LEU A 371 5.41 -8.68 11.46
CA LEU A 371 6.86 -8.68 11.58
C LEU A 371 7.36 -9.77 12.56
N LEU A 372 6.69 -9.94 13.71
CA LEU A 372 6.98 -11.06 14.63
C LEU A 372 6.77 -12.43 13.98
N THR A 373 5.73 -12.56 13.16
CA THR A 373 5.46 -13.78 12.40
C THR A 373 6.59 -14.08 11.42
N LEU A 374 7.06 -13.08 10.68
CA LEU A 374 8.20 -13.21 9.78
C LEU A 374 9.47 -13.65 10.54
N LEU A 375 9.83 -12.95 11.62
CA LEU A 375 11.02 -13.28 12.42
C LEU A 375 10.98 -14.68 13.04
N LYS A 376 9.78 -15.26 13.26
CA LYS A 376 9.63 -16.61 13.81
C LYS A 376 9.58 -17.71 12.75
N GLN A 377 9.00 -17.43 11.58
CA GLN A 377 8.64 -18.47 10.62
C GLN A 377 9.44 -18.41 9.31
N ALA A 378 9.93 -17.23 8.91
CA ALA A 378 10.48 -17.01 7.58
C ALA A 378 11.75 -17.81 7.28
N ARG A 379 12.52 -18.19 8.31
CA ARG A 379 13.69 -19.07 8.19
C ARG A 379 13.40 -20.36 7.43
N ALA A 380 12.27 -21.02 7.73
CA ALA A 380 11.92 -22.30 7.13
C ALA A 380 11.65 -22.21 5.62
N PHE A 381 11.35 -21.01 5.13
CA PHE A 381 11.01 -20.74 3.72
C PHE A 381 12.11 -19.99 2.96
N GLY A 382 13.27 -19.79 3.59
CA GLY A 382 14.41 -19.11 2.97
C GLY A 382 14.25 -17.60 2.83
N LEU A 383 13.33 -16.97 3.57
CA LEU A 383 13.17 -15.52 3.58
C LEU A 383 14.02 -14.92 4.71
N GLY A 384 15.03 -14.15 4.34
CA GLY A 384 15.85 -13.37 5.26
C GLY A 384 15.17 -12.03 5.60
N VAL A 385 15.16 -11.66 6.88
CA VAL A 385 14.68 -10.36 7.35
C VAL A 385 15.85 -9.55 7.89
N VAL A 386 16.10 -8.38 7.32
CA VAL A 386 17.18 -7.47 7.72
C VAL A 386 16.56 -6.18 8.21
N LEU A 387 16.75 -5.87 9.48
CA LEU A 387 16.19 -4.70 10.14
C LEU A 387 17.27 -3.70 10.50
N ALA A 388 17.09 -2.43 10.14
CA ALA A 388 18.08 -1.40 10.45
C ALA A 388 17.45 -0.30 11.31
N THR A 389 18.25 0.25 12.26
CA THR A 389 17.82 1.37 13.11
C THR A 389 18.98 2.20 13.59
N GLN A 390 18.69 3.46 13.92
CA GLN A 390 19.60 4.35 14.64
C GLN A 390 19.29 4.39 16.14
N ASN A 391 18.09 3.93 16.55
CA ASN A 391 17.58 4.00 17.92
C ASN A 391 17.41 2.60 18.52
N PRO A 392 18.47 1.94 18.98
CA PRO A 392 18.39 0.58 19.51
C PRO A 392 17.54 0.47 20.79
N VAL A 393 17.37 1.54 21.55
CA VAL A 393 16.61 1.54 22.82
C VAL A 393 15.12 1.22 22.58
N ASP A 394 14.60 1.61 21.46
CA ASP A 394 13.16 1.54 21.17
C ASP A 394 12.76 0.27 20.42
N LEU A 395 13.59 -0.78 20.45
CA LEU A 395 13.32 -2.07 19.80
C LEU A 395 12.76 -3.11 20.77
N ASP A 396 11.91 -3.99 20.27
CA ASP A 396 11.47 -5.19 20.97
C ASP A 396 12.53 -6.29 20.91
N TYR A 397 13.46 -6.28 21.84
CA TYR A 397 14.55 -7.26 21.91
C TYR A 397 14.07 -8.69 22.14
N LYS A 398 12.90 -8.88 22.74
CA LYS A 398 12.31 -10.23 22.88
C LYS A 398 11.92 -10.78 21.52
N GLY A 399 11.38 -9.92 20.65
CA GLY A 399 11.09 -10.30 19.27
C GLY A 399 12.34 -10.54 18.44
N LEU A 400 13.43 -9.82 18.72
CA LEU A 400 14.73 -9.96 18.04
C LEU A 400 15.61 -11.09 18.62
N ALA A 401 15.22 -11.77 19.68
CA ALA A 401 16.00 -12.86 20.28
C ALA A 401 16.31 -14.01 19.32
N ASN A 402 15.51 -14.15 18.25
CA ASN A 402 15.72 -15.17 17.21
C ASN A 402 16.59 -14.67 16.04
N THR A 403 17.12 -13.45 16.10
CA THR A 403 17.95 -12.90 15.03
C THR A 403 19.39 -13.41 15.15
N GLY A 404 19.84 -14.11 14.11
CA GLY A 404 21.15 -14.79 14.11
C GLY A 404 22.35 -13.87 13.93
N THR A 405 22.19 -12.76 13.18
CA THR A 405 23.30 -11.84 12.89
C THR A 405 23.01 -10.43 13.37
N TRP A 406 23.98 -9.85 14.07
CA TRP A 406 23.97 -8.46 14.51
C TRP A 406 25.15 -7.69 13.92
N PHE A 407 24.87 -6.65 13.16
CA PHE A 407 25.86 -5.68 12.70
C PHE A 407 25.76 -4.42 13.53
N ILE A 408 26.76 -4.10 14.32
CA ILE A 408 26.73 -3.01 15.26
C ILE A 408 27.81 -2.01 14.92
N GLY A 409 27.41 -0.83 14.46
CA GLY A 409 28.29 0.31 14.25
C GLY A 409 28.38 1.19 15.51
N ARG A 410 29.04 2.34 15.39
CA ARG A 410 29.18 3.29 16.48
C ARG A 410 27.82 3.68 17.07
N LEU A 411 27.68 3.61 18.39
CA LEU A 411 26.51 4.00 19.17
C LEU A 411 26.70 5.34 19.85
N GLN A 412 25.60 6.07 20.11
CA GLN A 412 25.68 7.44 20.60
C GLN A 412 25.78 7.53 22.11
N THR A 413 24.97 6.75 22.83
CA THR A 413 24.81 6.85 24.29
C THR A 413 25.20 5.56 25.01
N GLU A 414 25.56 5.66 26.29
CA GLU A 414 25.79 4.48 27.12
C GLU A 414 24.51 3.62 27.27
N ARG A 415 23.33 4.26 27.23
CA ARG A 415 22.05 3.56 27.25
C ARG A 415 21.86 2.69 26.00
N ASP A 416 22.24 3.20 24.83
CA ASP A 416 22.21 2.43 23.57
C ASP A 416 23.13 1.22 23.64
N LYS A 417 24.35 1.41 24.17
CA LYS A 417 25.34 0.34 24.34
C LYS A 417 24.82 -0.76 25.29
N ALA A 418 24.32 -0.32 26.46
CA ALA A 418 23.77 -1.26 27.46
C ALA A 418 22.62 -2.09 26.87
N ARG A 419 21.74 -1.45 26.09
CA ARG A 419 20.59 -2.11 25.50
C ARG A 419 20.98 -3.10 24.39
N VAL A 420 21.95 -2.74 23.56
CA VAL A 420 22.51 -3.65 22.55
C VAL A 420 23.22 -4.83 23.20
N LEU A 421 23.99 -4.59 24.27
CA LEU A 421 24.65 -5.67 25.03
C LEU A 421 23.65 -6.65 25.62
N GLU A 422 22.53 -6.19 26.19
CA GLU A 422 21.44 -7.07 26.67
C GLU A 422 20.88 -7.93 25.54
N GLY A 423 20.68 -7.35 24.36
CA GLY A 423 20.21 -8.07 23.17
C GLY A 423 21.18 -9.14 22.69
N LEU A 424 22.48 -8.80 22.62
CA LEU A 424 23.55 -9.73 22.22
C LEU A 424 23.71 -10.87 23.22
N GLU A 425 23.66 -10.56 24.52
CA GLU A 425 23.74 -11.56 25.60
C GLU A 425 22.58 -12.55 25.47
N GLY A 426 21.35 -12.03 25.26
CA GLY A 426 20.16 -12.86 25.05
C GLY A 426 20.28 -13.78 23.84
N ALA A 427 20.78 -13.29 22.70
CA ALA A 427 20.98 -14.05 21.48
C ALA A 427 22.08 -15.13 21.64
N SER A 428 23.21 -14.77 22.26
CA SER A 428 24.35 -15.70 22.48
C SER A 428 23.99 -16.83 23.47
N VAL A 429 23.31 -16.51 24.56
CA VAL A 429 22.82 -17.50 25.52
C VAL A 429 21.79 -18.43 24.89
N GLY A 430 20.90 -17.90 24.07
CA GLY A 430 19.93 -18.68 23.29
C GLY A 430 20.60 -19.66 22.31
N ALA A 431 21.76 -19.30 21.78
CA ALA A 431 22.57 -20.13 20.90
C ALA A 431 23.54 -21.08 21.66
N GLY A 432 23.58 -21.02 22.99
CA GLY A 432 24.48 -21.85 23.83
C GLY A 432 25.94 -21.39 23.82
N GLN A 433 26.22 -20.14 23.37
CA GLN A 433 27.56 -19.56 23.33
C GLN A 433 27.89 -18.82 24.63
N LYS A 434 29.21 -18.76 24.96
CA LYS A 434 29.68 -17.93 26.07
C LYS A 434 29.76 -16.48 25.66
N PHE A 435 29.16 -15.58 26.44
CA PHE A 435 29.14 -14.15 26.22
C PHE A 435 30.10 -13.43 27.17
N ASP A 436 31.15 -12.81 26.64
CA ASP A 436 32.08 -11.95 27.39
C ASP A 436 31.60 -10.49 27.31
N ARG A 437 30.79 -10.07 28.27
CA ARG A 437 30.20 -8.74 28.36
C ARG A 437 31.26 -7.63 28.42
N ALA A 438 32.32 -7.81 29.19
CA ALA A 438 33.35 -6.77 29.37
C ALA A 438 34.14 -6.54 28.07
N ARG A 439 34.53 -7.61 27.37
CA ARG A 439 35.17 -7.52 26.05
C ARG A 439 34.28 -6.85 25.02
N MET A 440 33.00 -7.19 25.02
CA MET A 440 32.00 -6.58 24.11
C MET A 440 31.81 -5.11 24.37
N GLU A 441 31.66 -4.70 25.65
CA GLU A 441 31.51 -3.30 26.04
C GLU A 441 32.72 -2.46 25.59
N GLN A 442 33.93 -2.97 25.81
CA GLN A 442 35.16 -2.32 25.36
C GLN A 442 35.20 -2.21 23.83
N THR A 443 34.80 -3.24 23.10
CA THR A 443 34.75 -3.25 21.64
C THR A 443 33.76 -2.21 21.14
N LEU A 444 32.52 -2.19 21.65
CA LEU A 444 31.48 -1.22 21.23
C LEU A 444 31.87 0.23 21.51
N ALA A 445 32.62 0.49 22.60
CA ALA A 445 33.12 1.82 22.92
C ALA A 445 34.18 2.33 21.94
N GLY A 446 34.92 1.42 21.30
CA GLY A 446 36.02 1.74 20.38
C GLY A 446 35.64 1.83 18.90
N LEU A 447 34.39 1.52 18.51
CA LEU A 447 33.95 1.53 17.11
C LEU A 447 34.00 2.94 16.51
N GLY A 448 34.61 3.05 15.34
CA GLY A 448 34.72 4.27 14.55
C GLY A 448 33.68 4.35 13.42
N ASN A 449 33.91 5.32 12.52
CA ASN A 449 33.10 5.41 11.29
C ASN A 449 33.44 4.25 10.35
N ARG A 450 32.44 3.60 9.78
CA ARG A 450 32.55 2.45 8.90
C ARG A 450 33.16 1.20 9.54
N ILE A 451 33.35 1.20 10.86
CA ILE A 451 33.83 0.06 11.63
C ILE A 451 32.62 -0.58 12.34
N PHE A 452 32.41 -1.87 12.08
CA PHE A 452 31.29 -2.62 12.62
C PHE A 452 31.77 -3.84 13.38
N LEU A 453 31.08 -4.16 14.45
CA LEU A 453 31.11 -5.44 15.09
C LEU A 453 30.03 -6.33 14.45
N MET A 454 30.40 -7.46 13.92
CA MET A 454 29.48 -8.52 13.52
C MET A 454 29.47 -9.60 14.60
N ASN A 455 28.30 -9.88 15.13
CA ASN A 455 28.06 -11.05 15.97
C ASN A 455 27.09 -11.97 15.20
N ASN A 456 27.63 -13.10 14.74
CA ASN A 456 26.88 -14.10 13.99
C ASN A 456 26.84 -15.40 14.80
N VAL A 457 25.64 -15.90 15.12
CA VAL A 457 25.47 -17.15 15.91
C VAL A 457 25.99 -18.40 15.19
N HIS A 458 26.31 -18.29 13.90
CA HIS A 458 26.91 -19.38 13.12
C HIS A 458 28.45 -19.34 13.10
N GLU A 459 29.06 -18.32 13.71
CA GLU A 459 30.51 -18.17 13.85
C GLU A 459 30.91 -18.31 15.31
N ASP A 460 32.15 -18.80 15.55
CA ASP A 460 32.64 -19.07 16.90
C ASP A 460 32.89 -17.80 17.74
N GLU A 461 33.33 -16.71 17.08
CA GLU A 461 33.64 -15.43 17.72
C GLU A 461 33.13 -14.24 16.91
N PRO A 462 32.73 -13.15 17.58
CA PRO A 462 32.42 -11.90 16.93
C PRO A 462 33.61 -11.30 16.18
N VAL A 463 33.35 -10.69 15.03
CA VAL A 463 34.38 -10.10 14.15
C VAL A 463 34.20 -8.61 14.05
N VAL A 464 35.27 -7.83 14.23
CA VAL A 464 35.29 -6.40 13.89
C VAL A 464 35.84 -6.23 12.50
N PHE A 465 35.14 -5.43 11.69
CA PHE A 465 35.54 -5.20 10.29
C PHE A 465 35.25 -3.77 9.85
N GLU A 466 36.00 -3.32 8.85
CA GLU A 466 35.71 -2.09 8.11
C GLU A 466 34.90 -2.46 6.88
N THR A 467 33.69 -1.80 6.70
CA THR A 467 32.84 -2.04 5.55
C THR A 467 33.45 -1.50 4.26
N ARG A 468 33.32 -2.25 3.16
CA ARG A 468 33.79 -1.87 1.84
C ARG A 468 33.11 -0.62 1.30
N TRP A 469 33.68 -0.04 0.27
CA TRP A 469 33.06 1.01 -0.50
C TRP A 469 31.88 0.45 -1.30
N CYS A 470 30.75 1.17 -1.34
CA CYS A 470 29.57 0.76 -2.11
C CYS A 470 29.82 0.92 -3.61
N LEU A 471 29.26 0.02 -4.40
CA LEU A 471 29.20 0.12 -5.86
C LEU A 471 28.30 1.28 -6.29
N SER A 472 27.22 1.49 -5.56
CA SER A 472 26.25 2.56 -5.78
C SER A 472 26.75 3.91 -5.25
N TYR A 473 26.47 4.98 -5.97
CA TYR A 473 26.85 6.34 -5.55
C TYR A 473 25.96 6.83 -4.41
N LEU A 474 26.54 7.05 -3.24
CA LEU A 474 25.83 7.53 -2.04
C LEU A 474 25.71 9.05 -2.08
N ARG A 475 24.65 9.53 -2.65
CA ARG A 475 24.35 10.97 -2.76
C ARG A 475 23.50 11.49 -1.59
N GLY A 476 22.85 10.61 -0.85
CA GLY A 476 21.78 10.89 0.09
C GLY A 476 20.38 10.81 -0.54
N PRO A 477 19.34 11.30 0.13
CA PRO A 477 17.96 11.15 -0.34
C PRO A 477 17.74 11.73 -1.74
N LEU A 478 17.04 10.97 -2.58
CA LEU A 478 16.67 11.39 -3.92
C LEU A 478 15.47 12.35 -3.87
N THR A 479 15.54 13.41 -4.66
CA THR A 479 14.40 14.30 -4.86
C THR A 479 13.30 13.60 -5.68
N ARG A 480 12.05 14.08 -5.55
CA ARG A 480 10.92 13.60 -6.34
C ARG A 480 11.20 13.62 -7.85
N THR A 481 11.84 14.68 -8.35
CA THR A 481 12.20 14.81 -9.76
C THR A 481 13.22 13.76 -10.18
N GLN A 482 14.23 13.50 -9.34
CA GLN A 482 15.24 12.47 -9.62
C GLN A 482 14.67 11.06 -9.64
N ILE A 483 13.77 10.73 -8.70
CA ILE A 483 13.05 9.44 -8.73
C ILE A 483 12.23 9.32 -10.01
N LYS A 484 11.56 10.41 -10.43
CA LYS A 484 10.79 10.42 -11.68
C LYS A 484 11.68 10.16 -12.89
N THR A 485 12.84 10.81 -12.96
CA THR A 485 13.82 10.62 -14.04
C THR A 485 14.32 9.18 -14.10
N LEU A 486 14.63 8.57 -12.94
CA LEU A 486 15.07 7.17 -12.87
C LEU A 486 13.99 6.18 -13.35
N MET A 487 12.72 6.47 -13.04
CA MET A 487 11.61 5.55 -13.32
C MET A 487 10.90 5.81 -14.66
N GLU A 488 11.19 6.91 -15.36
CA GLU A 488 10.53 7.27 -16.63
C GLU A 488 10.64 6.17 -17.70
N PRO A 489 11.80 5.52 -17.94
CA PRO A 489 11.88 4.45 -18.94
C PRO A 489 10.89 3.31 -18.66
N ARG A 490 10.76 2.90 -17.43
CA ARG A 490 9.86 1.81 -17.02
C ARG A 490 8.39 2.20 -17.03
N ARG A 491 8.09 3.45 -16.70
CA ARG A 491 6.73 3.99 -16.82
C ARG A 491 6.25 3.98 -18.28
N THR A 492 7.16 4.23 -19.19
CA THR A 492 6.88 4.18 -20.64
C THR A 492 6.63 2.75 -21.10
N GLU A 493 7.44 1.78 -20.63
CA GLU A 493 7.23 0.36 -20.89
C GLU A 493 5.89 -0.14 -20.34
N GLN A 494 5.54 0.21 -19.10
CA GLN A 494 4.25 -0.16 -18.49
C GLN A 494 3.06 0.49 -19.23
N ARG A 495 3.21 1.71 -19.75
CA ARG A 495 2.21 2.36 -20.60
C ARG A 495 2.07 1.67 -21.94
N GLY A 496 3.17 1.26 -22.57
CA GLY A 496 3.19 0.50 -23.82
C GLY A 496 2.45 -0.83 -23.72
N LEU A 497 2.73 -1.60 -22.66
CA LEU A 497 2.04 -2.87 -22.38
C LEU A 497 0.54 -2.69 -22.12
N ARG A 498 0.13 -1.58 -21.50
CA ARG A 498 -1.30 -1.26 -21.29
C ARG A 498 -2.01 -0.87 -22.59
N THR A 499 -1.31 -0.28 -23.56
CA THR A 499 -1.89 0.07 -24.88
C THR A 499 -2.07 -1.14 -25.76
N GLU A 500 -1.32 -2.21 -25.60
CA GLU A 500 -1.49 -3.45 -26.37
C GLU A 500 -2.63 -4.35 -25.84
N THR A 501 -2.99 -4.22 -24.56
CA THR A 501 -4.10 -5.00 -23.94
C THR A 501 -5.43 -4.25 -23.87
N SER A 502 -5.50 -2.99 -24.29
CA SER A 502 -6.73 -2.19 -24.24
C SER A 502 -7.07 -1.58 -25.59
N HIS A 503 -7.36 -2.41 -26.58
CA HIS A 503 -8.24 -2.00 -27.68
C HIS A 503 -9.68 -2.35 -27.30
N SER A 504 -10.25 -1.56 -26.40
CA SER A 504 -11.66 -1.23 -26.37
C SER A 504 -11.76 0.20 -25.90
N ALA A 505 -11.90 1.08 -26.92
CA ALA A 505 -11.99 2.51 -26.72
C ALA A 505 -13.36 2.86 -26.13
N LEU A 506 -13.35 3.38 -24.90
CA LEU A 506 -14.46 4.18 -24.41
C LEU A 506 -14.02 5.63 -24.41
N SER A 507 -14.78 6.46 -25.14
CA SER A 507 -14.60 7.91 -25.25
C SER A 507 -14.60 8.59 -23.88
N PRO A 508 -13.75 9.62 -23.65
CA PRO A 508 -13.58 10.22 -22.34
C PRO A 508 -14.61 11.33 -22.10
N GLN A 509 -15.79 11.00 -21.58
CA GLN A 509 -16.68 12.06 -21.12
C GLN A 509 -17.31 11.89 -19.73
N HIS A 510 -17.36 10.70 -19.13
CA HIS A 510 -17.77 10.57 -17.73
C HIS A 510 -17.12 9.32 -17.10
N PRO A 511 -16.47 9.44 -15.91
CA PRO A 511 -15.96 8.28 -15.21
C PRO A 511 -17.12 7.41 -14.75
N ALA A 512 -17.23 6.21 -15.34
CA ALA A 512 -18.22 5.22 -14.93
C ALA A 512 -17.67 4.38 -13.76
N LEU A 513 -18.45 4.26 -12.69
CA LEU A 513 -18.15 3.41 -11.54
C LEU A 513 -18.67 1.99 -11.81
N LYS A 514 -17.87 0.97 -11.49
CA LYS A 514 -18.31 -0.44 -11.57
C LYS A 514 -19.22 -0.84 -10.42
N SER A 515 -19.35 -0.02 -9.39
CA SER A 515 -20.12 -0.30 -8.19
C SER A 515 -21.28 0.67 -8.00
N ARG A 516 -22.38 0.14 -7.44
CA ARG A 516 -23.60 0.90 -7.13
C ARG A 516 -23.29 2.10 -6.22
N PRO A 517 -23.72 3.33 -6.56
CA PRO A 517 -23.53 4.52 -5.74
C PRO A 517 -24.25 4.42 -4.39
N MET A 518 -23.64 5.02 -3.35
CA MET A 518 -24.20 5.05 -2.01
C MET A 518 -25.20 6.21 -1.84
N LEU A 519 -26.34 5.89 -1.27
CA LEU A 519 -27.35 6.88 -0.83
C LEU A 519 -27.52 6.83 0.70
N PRO A 520 -28.03 7.93 1.31
CA PRO A 520 -28.45 7.92 2.71
C PRO A 520 -29.46 6.78 2.98
N PRO A 521 -29.44 6.15 4.17
CA PRO A 521 -30.27 4.97 4.48
C PRO A 521 -31.77 5.14 4.26
N ASP A 522 -32.28 6.36 4.46
CA ASP A 522 -33.70 6.68 4.35
C ASP A 522 -34.12 7.06 2.91
N VAL A 523 -33.20 7.01 1.94
CA VAL A 523 -33.46 7.35 0.54
C VAL A 523 -33.62 6.07 -0.27
N PRO A 524 -34.82 5.74 -0.77
CA PRO A 524 -35.00 4.59 -1.63
C PRO A 524 -34.27 4.76 -2.95
N GLN A 525 -33.56 3.71 -3.37
CA GLN A 525 -32.90 3.63 -4.66
C GLN A 525 -33.61 2.62 -5.53
N GLN A 526 -34.05 3.08 -6.69
CA GLN A 526 -34.81 2.29 -7.66
C GLN A 526 -34.13 2.39 -9.04
N PHE A 527 -34.39 1.44 -9.89
CA PHE A 527 -33.82 1.36 -11.23
C PHE A 527 -34.93 1.29 -12.28
N VAL A 528 -34.79 2.07 -13.35
CA VAL A 528 -35.68 1.99 -14.49
C VAL A 528 -35.38 0.69 -15.23
N PRO A 529 -36.36 -0.21 -15.44
CA PRO A 529 -36.12 -1.47 -16.12
C PRO A 529 -35.69 -1.27 -17.57
N VAL A 530 -34.76 -2.08 -18.02
CA VAL A 530 -34.31 -2.08 -19.43
C VAL A 530 -35.39 -2.79 -20.26
N ARG A 531 -36.09 -2.04 -21.09
CA ARG A 531 -37.14 -2.57 -22.00
C ARG A 531 -36.63 -2.53 -23.43
N GLY A 532 -36.55 -3.69 -24.07
CA GLY A 532 -36.13 -3.82 -25.47
C GLY A 532 -34.70 -4.33 -25.67
N SER A 533 -34.28 -4.48 -26.93
CA SER A 533 -32.94 -4.91 -27.28
C SER A 533 -31.95 -3.77 -27.19
N LYS A 534 -30.77 -4.05 -26.64
CA LYS A 534 -29.64 -3.12 -26.60
C LYS A 534 -29.24 -2.76 -28.05
N PRO A 535 -29.09 -1.47 -28.40
CA PRO A 535 -28.57 -1.09 -29.72
C PRO A 535 -27.15 -1.61 -29.91
N ASP A 536 -26.82 -2.07 -31.10
CA ASP A 536 -25.49 -2.58 -31.43
C ASP A 536 -24.41 -1.52 -31.15
N GLY A 537 -23.35 -1.91 -30.43
CA GLY A 537 -22.23 -1.04 -30.10
C GLY A 537 -22.49 -0.05 -28.95
N SER A 538 -23.61 -0.15 -28.23
CA SER A 538 -23.90 0.69 -27.05
C SER A 538 -23.67 -0.08 -25.74
N ASP A 539 -23.29 0.64 -24.69
CA ASP A 539 -23.16 0.11 -23.33
C ASP A 539 -24.26 0.69 -22.43
N LEU A 540 -24.85 -0.19 -21.58
CA LEU A 540 -25.81 0.22 -20.58
C LEU A 540 -25.07 0.92 -19.43
N VAL A 541 -25.45 2.15 -19.08
CA VAL A 541 -24.90 2.91 -17.96
C VAL A 541 -26.05 3.53 -17.17
N TYR A 542 -26.08 3.33 -15.86
CA TYR A 542 -27.06 3.97 -14.99
C TYR A 542 -26.64 5.40 -14.63
N ALA A 543 -27.51 6.37 -14.96
CA ALA A 543 -27.33 7.77 -14.57
C ALA A 543 -28.18 8.12 -13.33
N PRO A 544 -27.63 8.87 -12.35
CA PRO A 544 -28.41 9.28 -11.18
C PRO A 544 -29.46 10.33 -11.56
N MET A 545 -30.71 10.05 -11.26
CA MET A 545 -31.85 10.93 -11.44
C MET A 545 -32.64 11.04 -10.15
N LEU A 546 -33.41 12.10 -9.98
CA LEU A 546 -34.36 12.27 -8.89
C LEU A 546 -35.77 12.11 -9.42
N LEU A 547 -36.51 11.16 -8.89
CA LEU A 547 -37.94 10.97 -9.20
C LEU A 547 -38.80 11.72 -8.21
N GLY A 548 -39.57 12.66 -8.70
CA GLY A 548 -40.65 13.35 -7.96
C GLY A 548 -41.99 12.73 -8.32
N SER A 549 -42.68 12.17 -7.34
CA SER A 549 -44.02 11.59 -7.53
C SER A 549 -44.97 12.07 -6.47
N SER A 550 -46.19 12.47 -6.87
CA SER A 550 -47.21 12.96 -5.96
C SER A 550 -48.60 12.81 -6.54
N GLN A 551 -49.58 12.67 -5.66
CA GLN A 551 -51.00 12.83 -5.99
C GLN A 551 -51.46 14.25 -5.63
N ILE A 552 -52.05 14.96 -6.58
CA ILE A 552 -52.55 16.31 -6.39
C ILE A 552 -54.05 16.28 -6.38
N ARG A 553 -54.68 16.78 -5.31
CA ARG A 553 -56.14 16.92 -5.21
C ARG A 553 -56.52 18.38 -5.51
N PHE A 554 -57.29 18.57 -6.56
CA PHE A 554 -57.90 19.84 -6.89
C PHE A 554 -59.32 19.86 -6.31
N PHE A 555 -59.57 20.75 -5.32
CA PHE A 555 -60.84 20.84 -4.64
C PHE A 555 -61.37 22.26 -4.62
N ASP A 556 -62.57 22.47 -5.15
CA ASP A 556 -63.33 23.72 -5.02
C ASP A 556 -64.80 23.41 -4.77
N SER A 557 -65.28 23.68 -3.55
CA SER A 557 -66.67 23.45 -3.14
C SER A 557 -67.63 24.31 -3.89
N LYS A 558 -67.28 25.51 -4.38
CA LYS A 558 -68.14 26.41 -5.09
C LYS A 558 -68.45 25.95 -6.53
N SER A 559 -67.48 25.39 -7.16
CA SER A 559 -67.58 24.85 -8.53
C SER A 559 -67.87 23.35 -8.55
N GLY A 560 -67.94 22.70 -7.39
CA GLY A 560 -68.23 21.26 -7.26
C GLY A 560 -67.10 20.39 -7.80
N ILE A 561 -65.83 20.86 -7.69
CA ILE A 561 -64.67 20.18 -8.21
C ILE A 561 -64.05 19.36 -7.08
N ASP A 562 -63.84 18.09 -7.37
CA ASP A 562 -62.99 17.18 -6.58
C ASP A 562 -62.33 16.21 -7.56
N SER A 563 -61.04 16.45 -7.86
CA SER A 563 -60.28 15.69 -8.85
C SER A 563 -58.91 15.40 -8.31
N ILE A 564 -58.45 14.16 -8.53
CA ILE A 564 -57.12 13.71 -8.17
C ILE A 564 -56.33 13.50 -9.47
N GLN A 565 -55.10 14.00 -9.51
CA GLN A 565 -54.17 13.84 -10.62
C GLN A 565 -52.83 13.29 -10.08
N ASP A 566 -52.34 12.21 -10.67
CA ASP A 566 -51.03 11.70 -10.40
C ASP A 566 -49.99 12.43 -11.27
N VAL A 567 -48.88 12.84 -10.64
CA VAL A 567 -47.79 13.51 -11.30
C VAL A 567 -46.49 12.78 -11.00
N ALA A 568 -45.78 12.37 -12.04
CA ALA A 568 -44.43 11.81 -11.91
C ALA A 568 -43.46 12.51 -12.87
N VAL A 569 -42.35 12.98 -12.33
CA VAL A 569 -41.29 13.69 -13.10
C VAL A 569 -39.93 13.20 -12.72
N MET A 570 -39.00 13.16 -13.69
CA MET A 570 -37.59 12.87 -13.45
C MET A 570 -36.76 14.12 -13.69
N ALA A 571 -35.94 14.46 -12.70
CA ALA A 571 -35.00 15.57 -12.75
C ALA A 571 -33.55 15.05 -12.66
N THR A 572 -32.65 15.67 -13.42
CA THR A 572 -31.20 15.42 -13.29
C THR A 572 -30.66 16.04 -12.02
N ILE A 573 -29.72 15.32 -11.36
CA ILE A 573 -28.99 15.85 -10.22
C ILE A 573 -27.63 16.33 -10.72
N THR A 574 -27.25 17.55 -10.35
CA THR A 574 -25.97 18.16 -10.77
C THR A 574 -25.19 18.69 -9.58
N ASP A 575 -23.88 18.95 -9.77
CA ASP A 575 -23.03 19.63 -8.79
C ASP A 575 -23.07 21.17 -8.89
N SER A 576 -24.05 21.72 -9.64
CA SER A 576 -24.27 23.15 -9.75
C SER A 576 -24.90 23.72 -8.46
N PRO A 577 -24.86 25.06 -8.25
CA PRO A 577 -25.50 25.70 -7.09
C PRO A 577 -27.00 25.37 -6.94
N ILE A 578 -27.68 25.08 -8.06
CA ILE A 578 -29.04 24.53 -8.11
C ILE A 578 -28.89 23.07 -8.52
N ALA A 579 -28.78 22.20 -7.53
CA ALA A 579 -28.48 20.78 -7.76
C ALA A 579 -29.62 20.05 -8.50
N VAL A 580 -30.85 20.42 -8.26
CA VAL A 580 -32.08 19.89 -8.90
C VAL A 580 -32.94 21.05 -9.38
N ASP A 581 -33.22 21.09 -10.67
CA ASP A 581 -34.06 22.09 -11.33
C ASP A 581 -35.38 21.41 -11.78
N TRP A 582 -36.47 21.60 -11.01
CA TRP A 582 -37.77 21.00 -11.31
C TRP A 582 -38.44 21.59 -12.56
N ASP A 583 -38.06 22.81 -12.99
CA ASP A 583 -38.61 23.40 -14.20
C ASP A 583 -38.07 22.74 -15.47
N ARG A 584 -36.93 22.02 -15.34
CA ARG A 584 -36.33 21.20 -16.40
C ARG A 584 -36.62 19.72 -16.27
N ALA A 585 -37.41 19.31 -15.28
CA ALA A 585 -37.79 17.93 -15.08
C ALA A 585 -38.67 17.43 -16.23
N THR A 586 -38.47 16.17 -16.60
CA THR A 586 -39.24 15.52 -17.66
C THR A 586 -40.41 14.76 -17.04
N MET A 587 -41.65 14.99 -17.54
CA MET A 587 -42.80 14.17 -17.18
C MET A 587 -42.56 12.72 -17.61
N VAL A 588 -42.82 11.79 -16.72
CA VAL A 588 -42.61 10.34 -16.98
C VAL A 588 -43.88 9.58 -16.64
N ASP A 589 -44.21 8.62 -17.47
CA ASP A 589 -45.30 7.67 -17.24
C ASP A 589 -44.72 6.40 -16.58
N LEU A 590 -44.29 6.56 -15.32
CA LEU A 590 -43.65 5.50 -14.52
C LEU A 590 -44.38 5.43 -13.18
N ALA A 591 -45.04 4.29 -12.94
CA ALA A 591 -45.49 3.98 -11.59
C ALA A 591 -44.34 3.47 -10.74
N MET A 592 -44.37 3.76 -9.42
CA MET A 592 -43.34 3.23 -8.49
C MET A 592 -43.25 1.70 -8.50
N ALA A 593 -44.38 1.02 -8.82
CA ALA A 593 -44.41 -0.43 -8.94
C ALA A 593 -43.67 -0.98 -10.18
N ASP A 594 -43.41 -0.14 -11.16
CA ASP A 594 -42.69 -0.51 -12.39
C ASP A 594 -41.15 -0.43 -12.26
N LEU A 595 -40.68 0.12 -11.13
CA LEU A 595 -39.25 0.29 -10.87
C LEU A 595 -38.66 -0.96 -10.18
N GLU A 596 -37.43 -1.29 -10.55
CA GLU A 596 -36.70 -2.43 -10.00
C GLU A 596 -35.83 -2.02 -8.81
N GLN A 597 -35.66 -2.93 -7.85
CA GLN A 597 -34.80 -2.70 -6.67
C GLN A 597 -33.33 -2.99 -6.94
N ASN A 598 -33.05 -3.82 -7.94
CA ASN A 598 -31.70 -4.20 -8.35
C ASN A 598 -31.41 -3.73 -9.77
N PRO A 599 -30.18 -3.28 -10.03
CA PRO A 599 -29.75 -2.95 -11.39
C PRO A 599 -29.50 -4.21 -12.21
N GLU A 600 -29.40 -4.07 -13.53
CA GLU A 600 -28.87 -5.11 -14.42
C GLU A 600 -27.44 -5.49 -14.01
N GLU A 601 -27.17 -6.78 -14.01
CA GLU A 601 -25.87 -7.32 -13.58
C GLU A 601 -24.74 -6.83 -14.48
N GLY A 602 -23.67 -6.30 -13.84
CA GLY A 602 -22.48 -5.83 -14.53
C GLY A 602 -22.61 -4.43 -15.19
N ALA A 603 -23.75 -3.77 -15.12
CA ALA A 603 -23.91 -2.44 -15.68
C ALA A 603 -23.20 -1.36 -14.82
N PRO A 604 -22.37 -0.48 -15.41
CA PRO A 604 -21.70 0.59 -14.68
C PRO A 604 -22.66 1.75 -14.35
N PHE A 605 -22.21 2.59 -13.41
CA PHE A 605 -22.94 3.75 -12.90
C PHE A 605 -22.16 5.03 -13.15
N LEU A 606 -22.84 6.14 -13.46
CA LEU A 606 -22.24 7.45 -13.41
C LEU A 606 -21.99 7.90 -11.98
N VAL A 607 -21.00 8.77 -11.79
CA VAL A 607 -20.66 9.33 -10.46
C VAL A 607 -21.86 10.07 -9.89
N LEU A 608 -22.18 9.80 -8.63
CA LEU A 608 -23.25 10.47 -7.92
C LEU A 608 -22.83 11.90 -7.54
N PRO A 609 -23.60 12.94 -7.92
CA PRO A 609 -23.33 14.31 -7.48
C PRO A 609 -23.28 14.45 -5.97
N ALA A 610 -22.39 15.28 -5.44
CA ALA A 610 -22.10 15.41 -4.01
C ALA A 610 -23.33 15.76 -3.15
N GLY A 611 -24.31 16.47 -3.72
CA GLY A 611 -25.59 16.79 -3.08
C GLY A 611 -26.42 15.56 -2.75
N ALA A 612 -26.40 14.54 -3.60
CA ALA A 612 -27.20 13.33 -3.45
C ALA A 612 -26.72 12.39 -2.33
N GLY A 613 -25.48 12.53 -1.85
CA GLY A 613 -24.97 11.84 -0.67
C GLY A 613 -25.45 12.40 0.67
N LYS A 614 -26.24 13.46 0.69
CA LYS A 614 -26.66 14.16 1.92
C LYS A 614 -28.16 14.00 2.15
N ALA A 615 -28.58 13.39 3.27
CA ALA A 615 -30.00 13.22 3.62
C ALA A 615 -30.78 14.55 3.65
N LYS A 616 -30.13 15.63 4.09
CA LYS A 616 -30.76 16.96 4.14
C LYS A 616 -31.16 17.46 2.75
N SER A 617 -30.42 17.17 1.71
CA SER A 617 -30.73 17.61 0.34
C SER A 617 -32.08 17.08 -0.13
N TYR A 618 -32.42 15.85 0.21
CA TYR A 618 -33.71 15.27 -0.18
C TYR A 618 -34.88 15.94 0.50
N ALA A 619 -34.75 16.38 1.75
CA ALA A 619 -35.78 17.15 2.43
C ALA A 619 -35.99 18.53 1.78
N ASP A 620 -34.91 19.19 1.38
CA ASP A 620 -34.96 20.47 0.67
C ASP A 620 -35.56 20.29 -0.75
N TRP A 621 -35.14 19.29 -1.51
CA TRP A 621 -35.68 18.97 -2.84
C TRP A 621 -37.15 18.59 -2.80
N ASN A 622 -37.58 17.83 -1.77
CA ASN A 622 -38.98 17.48 -1.58
C ASN A 622 -39.87 18.74 -1.33
N ARG A 623 -39.38 19.67 -0.51
CA ARG A 623 -40.07 20.96 -0.29
C ARG A 623 -40.15 21.78 -1.58
N ASP A 624 -39.03 21.82 -2.34
CA ASP A 624 -38.99 22.57 -3.60
C ASP A 624 -39.89 21.93 -4.67
N PHE A 625 -39.98 20.59 -4.69
CA PHE A 625 -40.91 19.85 -5.53
C PHE A 625 -42.37 20.21 -5.21
N GLY A 626 -42.74 20.23 -3.93
CA GLY A 626 -44.09 20.66 -3.52
C GLY A 626 -44.40 22.10 -3.95
N GLY A 627 -43.40 23.01 -3.83
CA GLY A 627 -43.54 24.39 -4.30
C GLY A 627 -43.67 24.49 -5.83
N TRP A 628 -42.93 23.64 -6.58
CA TRP A 628 -43.03 23.53 -8.03
C TRP A 628 -44.40 23.00 -8.47
N LEU A 629 -44.91 21.94 -7.86
CA LEU A 629 -46.22 21.38 -8.13
C LEU A 629 -47.31 22.45 -7.96
N PHE A 630 -47.26 23.22 -6.86
CA PHE A 630 -48.23 24.28 -6.56
C PHE A 630 -48.23 25.38 -7.64
N ARG A 631 -47.10 25.72 -8.21
CA ARG A 631 -46.99 26.78 -9.23
C ARG A 631 -47.34 26.29 -10.64
N THR A 632 -47.03 25.06 -10.98
CA THR A 632 -47.09 24.56 -12.34
C THR A 632 -48.30 23.70 -12.65
N GLN A 633 -48.81 22.96 -11.67
CA GLN A 633 -49.94 22.08 -11.89
C GLN A 633 -51.27 22.85 -11.75
N LYS A 634 -52.05 22.79 -12.79
CA LYS A 634 -53.33 23.53 -12.89
C LYS A 634 -54.38 22.64 -13.56
N VAL A 635 -55.62 22.78 -13.11
CA VAL A 635 -56.78 22.25 -13.82
C VAL A 635 -57.45 23.40 -14.58
N GLU A 636 -57.52 23.30 -15.87
CA GLU A 636 -58.23 24.28 -16.71
C GLU A 636 -59.69 23.88 -16.82
N LEU A 637 -60.55 24.86 -16.64
CA LEU A 637 -62.00 24.68 -16.66
C LEU A 637 -62.62 25.68 -17.57
N PHE A 638 -63.58 25.23 -18.38
CA PHE A 638 -64.42 26.09 -19.17
C PHE A 638 -65.57 26.63 -18.33
N ARG A 639 -65.87 27.90 -18.48
CA ARG A 639 -66.99 28.52 -17.78
C ARG A 639 -67.93 29.19 -18.81
N SER A 640 -69.22 28.88 -18.74
CA SER A 640 -70.26 29.52 -19.50
C SER A 640 -70.64 30.86 -18.88
N PRO A 641 -70.51 32.00 -19.54
CA PRO A 641 -70.87 33.29 -19.01
C PRO A 641 -72.42 33.43 -18.79
N SER A 642 -73.26 32.79 -19.62
CA SER A 642 -74.70 32.86 -19.63
C SER A 642 -75.34 32.00 -18.51
N THR A 643 -74.93 30.76 -18.36
CA THR A 643 -75.45 29.77 -17.39
C THR A 643 -74.66 29.71 -16.09
N LYS A 644 -73.52 30.38 -16.01
CA LYS A 644 -72.53 30.29 -14.90
C LYS A 644 -72.06 28.89 -14.63
N ALA A 645 -72.40 27.89 -15.45
CA ALA A 645 -71.95 26.53 -15.31
C ALA A 645 -70.43 26.40 -15.59
N VAL A 646 -69.74 25.44 -14.92
CA VAL A 646 -68.32 25.16 -15.07
C VAL A 646 -68.18 23.76 -15.62
N SER A 647 -67.15 23.51 -16.45
CA SER A 647 -66.84 22.17 -16.97
C SER A 647 -66.32 21.27 -15.86
N LYS A 648 -66.40 19.96 -16.07
CA LYS A 648 -65.74 18.99 -15.25
C LYS A 648 -64.21 19.01 -15.56
N PRO A 649 -63.36 18.63 -14.59
CA PRO A 649 -61.94 18.40 -14.87
C PRO A 649 -61.74 17.42 -16.06
N GLY A 650 -60.89 17.77 -17.03
CA GLY A 650 -60.64 16.96 -18.20
C GLY A 650 -61.79 16.96 -19.28
N GLU A 651 -62.89 17.66 -19.02
CA GLU A 651 -63.98 17.77 -20.03
C GLU A 651 -63.54 18.68 -21.17
N SER A 652 -63.65 18.22 -22.42
CA SER A 652 -63.33 19.04 -23.56
C SER A 652 -64.34 20.18 -23.71
N GLU A 653 -63.93 21.29 -24.36
CA GLU A 653 -64.82 22.41 -24.66
C GLU A 653 -66.08 21.95 -25.43
N ARG A 654 -65.91 21.00 -26.34
CA ARG A 654 -66.97 20.42 -27.13
C ARG A 654 -68.00 19.69 -26.25
N ASP A 655 -67.52 18.83 -25.37
CA ASP A 655 -68.40 18.02 -24.49
C ASP A 655 -69.13 18.96 -23.49
N PHE A 656 -68.42 19.95 -22.99
CA PHE A 656 -69.04 20.97 -22.14
C PHE A 656 -70.16 21.71 -22.84
N ARG A 657 -69.95 22.14 -24.12
CA ARG A 657 -71.00 22.80 -24.90
C ARG A 657 -72.18 21.90 -25.17
N VAL A 658 -71.97 20.60 -25.45
CA VAL A 658 -73.04 19.62 -25.64
C VAL A 658 -73.85 19.47 -24.34
N ARG A 659 -73.19 19.39 -23.18
CA ARG A 659 -73.85 19.28 -21.86
C ARG A 659 -74.64 20.53 -21.49
N LEU A 660 -74.23 21.70 -21.98
CA LEU A 660 -74.99 22.96 -21.77
C LEU A 660 -76.24 23.08 -22.66
N GLN A 661 -76.38 22.31 -23.71
CA GLN A 661 -77.54 22.28 -24.60
C GLN A 661 -78.59 21.28 -24.13
N GLN A 662 -78.24 20.33 -23.25
CA GLN A 662 -79.13 19.43 -22.57
C GLN A 662 -79.71 20.07 -21.29
#